data_e6e09ff49db9d931ad82e180e3d0a975
#
_entry.id   e6e09ff49db9d931ad82e180e3d0a975
#
_cell.length_a   1.000
_cell.length_b   1.000
_cell.length_c   1.000
_cell.angle_alpha   90.00
_cell.angle_beta   90.00
_cell.angle_gamma   90.00
#
_symmetry.space_group_name_H-M   'P 1'
#
loop_
_entity.id
_entity.type
_entity.pdbx_description
1 polymer ?
#
loop_
_entity_poly.entity_id
_entity_poly.type
_entity_poly.pdbx_seq_one_letter_code
_entity_poly.pdbx_strand_id
1 'polypeptide(L)'
;MNQSTLLNLSVLVLFLPLLGFVITLLLGKKFKAIYLFEILILISAFAISSVIAFTKLNYFTDINLVEEFEWINLNNMPIVGNVPIVLGIMLDNISVLMLFVVSLISMLVHVFSIAYMKGDLRYNRYFAYLGIFTFSMNGIVLTHNILMMYIFWELVGLSSYLLIGFWYEKKSASDAGKKAFIVNRVGDLGMFAGILILFTTYKTFTFDQIFYQISQGNLPFDSGFWLTVTGILIFSGAIGKSAQFPLHVWLPDAMEGPTPVSALIHAATMVAAGVYLVVRVFPILTGDALTFIAIIGALSAFIPATIALTQNDIKKVLAYSTVSQLGYMIMALGVGAYSFAFFHLITHAFFKACLFLGSGSVIHAMHHEQDIRNMGGLRKKLPLTYATFLISTLAISGVPLTSGFLSKDGILAGTFAFGNLTGNWIFAFVGFFVALLTAFYMFRLVILTFHGEPRDQHKYDHAKESPFVMAMPLAVLSALSIFFWYTPNPINADQGWFLSKWVKAPELSTPVESRYNFMKNYSEEFVEANTHEIVFSESYTEAMHEAHIPAMLISLLVAAFGILLAFTMYQWKKISADKLADRIKPLYNISLNKWYFDEFYNAVFVGGTLLFAKFLAWFDAAIVDGVVNGSAALTRGFSKFSGKFDSFVVDGLVNFMAYLSGFIGLLFRRFQTGKVQTYLMLVVFSIVILLFLFKSF
;
A
#
# COMPACT_ATOMS: atom_id res chain seq x y z
N MET A 1 30.31 -11.69 18.31
CA MET A 1 30.11 -10.34 17.74
C MET A 1 29.43 -9.51 18.80
N ASN A 2 29.79 -8.25 19.01
CA ASN A 2 29.15 -7.41 20.03
C ASN A 2 27.90 -6.69 19.44
N GLN A 3 27.08 -6.07 20.31
CA GLN A 3 25.83 -5.41 19.96
C GLN A 3 26.04 -4.25 18.97
N SER A 4 27.05 -3.40 19.22
CA SER A 4 27.36 -2.26 18.34
C SER A 4 27.77 -2.71 16.93
N THR A 5 28.52 -3.83 16.81
CA THR A 5 28.84 -4.38 15.48
C THR A 5 27.61 -4.84 14.72
N LEU A 6 26.62 -5.46 15.42
CA LEU A 6 25.36 -5.88 14.79
C LEU A 6 24.56 -4.68 14.25
N LEU A 7 24.47 -3.61 15.03
CA LEU A 7 23.80 -2.37 14.65
C LEU A 7 24.49 -1.72 13.44
N ASN A 8 25.82 -1.58 13.47
CA ASN A 8 26.60 -1.03 12.35
C ASN A 8 26.42 -1.86 11.06
N LEU A 9 26.40 -3.19 11.17
CA LEU A 9 26.14 -4.06 10.00
C LEU A 9 24.71 -3.90 9.47
N SER A 10 23.74 -3.61 10.33
CA SER A 10 22.36 -3.36 9.91
C SER A 10 22.22 -2.06 9.15
N VAL A 11 22.92 -0.99 9.57
CA VAL A 11 23.04 0.26 8.82
C VAL A 11 23.66 -0.01 7.44
N LEU A 12 24.71 -0.83 7.40
CA LEU A 12 25.36 -1.20 6.12
C LEU A 12 24.37 -1.95 5.20
N VAL A 13 23.64 -2.96 5.70
CA VAL A 13 22.63 -3.70 4.92
C VAL A 13 21.53 -2.77 4.42
N LEU A 14 21.14 -1.76 5.20
CA LEU A 14 20.18 -0.77 4.78
C LEU A 14 20.69 0.03 3.58
N PHE A 15 21.90 0.60 3.66
CA PHE A 15 22.40 1.54 2.66
C PHE A 15 23.06 0.89 1.43
N LEU A 16 23.47 -0.37 1.52
CA LEU A 16 24.05 -1.08 0.37
C LEU A 16 23.17 -1.04 -0.89
N PRO A 17 21.86 -1.39 -0.85
CA PRO A 17 21.02 -1.33 -2.06
C PRO A 17 20.82 0.10 -2.59
N LEU A 18 20.85 1.12 -1.72
CA LEU A 18 20.82 2.52 -2.14
C LEU A 18 22.09 2.90 -2.92
N LEU A 19 23.26 2.47 -2.43
CA LEU A 19 24.53 2.67 -3.12
C LEU A 19 24.50 2.01 -4.50
N GLY A 20 24.02 0.77 -4.58
CA GLY A 20 23.81 0.04 -5.82
C GLY A 20 22.90 0.79 -6.78
N PHE A 21 21.74 1.24 -6.32
CA PHE A 21 20.81 2.07 -7.10
C PHE A 21 21.49 3.30 -7.71
N VAL A 22 22.16 4.10 -6.89
CA VAL A 22 22.80 5.36 -7.34
C VAL A 22 23.87 5.07 -8.40
N ILE A 23 24.76 4.13 -8.14
CA ILE A 23 25.85 3.79 -9.06
C ILE A 23 25.30 3.21 -10.35
N THR A 24 24.35 2.27 -10.28
CA THR A 24 23.76 1.62 -11.46
C THR A 24 22.95 2.62 -12.30
N LEU A 25 22.24 3.55 -11.66
CA LEU A 25 21.49 4.59 -12.36
C LEU A 25 22.39 5.59 -13.09
N LEU A 26 23.44 6.06 -12.43
CA LEU A 26 24.35 7.07 -12.97
C LEU A 26 25.28 6.50 -14.05
N LEU A 27 25.85 5.32 -13.82
CA LEU A 27 26.85 4.71 -14.70
C LEU A 27 26.26 3.75 -15.73
N GLY A 28 25.01 3.34 -15.59
CA GLY A 28 24.34 2.34 -16.43
C GLY A 28 24.27 2.68 -17.93
N LYS A 29 24.36 3.97 -18.29
CA LYS A 29 24.45 4.40 -19.70
C LYS A 29 25.85 4.19 -20.28
N LYS A 30 26.90 4.30 -19.47
CA LYS A 30 28.30 4.17 -19.90
C LYS A 30 28.79 2.72 -19.86
N PHE A 31 28.43 1.97 -18.84
CA PHE A 31 28.93 0.61 -18.59
C PHE A 31 27.77 -0.40 -18.65
N LYS A 32 27.70 -1.18 -19.72
CA LYS A 32 26.62 -2.17 -19.93
C LYS A 32 26.55 -3.24 -18.85
N ALA A 33 27.69 -3.60 -18.23
CA ALA A 33 27.80 -4.65 -17.21
C ALA A 33 27.62 -4.13 -15.76
N ILE A 34 27.24 -2.86 -15.56
CA ILE A 34 27.12 -2.28 -14.21
C ILE A 34 26.04 -2.96 -13.35
N TYR A 35 25.06 -3.61 -13.96
CA TYR A 35 24.07 -4.43 -13.23
C TYR A 35 24.70 -5.54 -12.38
N LEU A 36 25.89 -6.05 -12.76
CA LEU A 36 26.63 -7.03 -11.96
C LEU A 36 27.07 -6.45 -10.61
N PHE A 37 27.39 -5.17 -10.58
CA PHE A 37 27.71 -4.48 -9.32
C PHE A 37 26.49 -4.45 -8.38
N GLU A 38 25.29 -4.14 -8.91
CA GLU A 38 24.05 -4.20 -8.14
C GLU A 38 23.80 -5.60 -7.56
N ILE A 39 23.99 -6.64 -8.37
CA ILE A 39 23.81 -8.03 -7.93
C ILE A 39 24.82 -8.40 -6.83
N LEU A 40 26.10 -8.01 -6.97
CA LEU A 40 27.12 -8.25 -5.96
C LEU A 40 26.77 -7.55 -4.62
N ILE A 41 26.26 -6.33 -4.69
CA ILE A 41 25.77 -5.59 -3.53
C ILE A 41 24.63 -6.37 -2.84
N LEU A 42 23.66 -6.87 -3.58
CA LEU A 42 22.53 -7.64 -2.99
C LEU A 42 22.99 -8.98 -2.40
N ILE A 43 23.96 -9.65 -3.04
CA ILE A 43 24.56 -10.87 -2.48
C ILE A 43 25.29 -10.55 -1.15
N SER A 44 26.02 -9.44 -1.10
CA SER A 44 26.70 -8.98 0.12
C SER A 44 25.70 -8.61 1.22
N ALA A 45 24.63 -7.88 0.87
CA ALA A 45 23.54 -7.52 1.79
C ALA A 45 22.87 -8.76 2.37
N PHE A 46 22.59 -9.78 1.54
CA PHE A 46 22.04 -11.05 2.01
C PHE A 46 23.00 -11.80 2.92
N ALA A 47 24.29 -11.88 2.59
CA ALA A 47 25.28 -12.54 3.43
C ALA A 47 25.38 -11.87 4.80
N ILE A 48 25.42 -10.54 4.86
CA ILE A 48 25.47 -9.77 6.12
C ILE A 48 24.17 -9.94 6.89
N SER A 49 23.00 -9.85 6.27
CA SER A 49 21.70 -10.05 6.92
C SER A 49 21.57 -11.45 7.52
N SER A 50 22.15 -12.47 6.87
CA SER A 50 22.20 -13.85 7.40
C SER A 50 23.05 -13.95 8.66
N VAL A 51 24.20 -13.26 8.69
CA VAL A 51 25.06 -13.20 9.88
C VAL A 51 24.36 -12.45 11.03
N ILE A 52 23.67 -11.34 10.71
CA ILE A 52 22.90 -10.59 11.71
C ILE A 52 21.79 -11.46 12.29
N ALA A 53 20.99 -12.11 11.44
CA ALA A 53 19.89 -12.97 11.89
C ALA A 53 20.40 -14.13 12.74
N PHE A 54 21.42 -14.85 12.27
CA PHE A 54 22.01 -15.95 13.04
C PHE A 54 22.52 -15.49 14.41
N THR A 55 23.25 -14.38 14.45
CA THR A 55 23.85 -13.90 15.71
C THR A 55 22.77 -13.40 16.68
N LYS A 56 21.81 -12.60 16.19
CA LYS A 56 20.73 -12.05 17.02
C LYS A 56 19.84 -13.16 17.59
N LEU A 57 19.42 -14.10 16.77
CA LEU A 57 18.50 -15.17 17.17
C LEU A 57 19.12 -16.23 18.10
N ASN A 58 20.45 -16.39 18.11
CA ASN A 58 21.10 -17.38 18.97
C ASN A 58 21.77 -16.80 20.24
N TYR A 59 22.20 -15.52 20.19
CA TYR A 59 22.99 -14.93 21.28
C TYR A 59 22.31 -13.73 21.95
N PHE A 60 21.30 -13.12 21.34
CA PHE A 60 20.63 -11.94 21.85
C PHE A 60 19.11 -12.04 21.72
N THR A 61 18.53 -13.25 21.79
CA THR A 61 17.11 -13.52 21.51
C THR A 61 16.16 -12.62 22.31
N ASP A 62 16.46 -12.39 23.58
CA ASP A 62 15.57 -11.69 24.52
C ASP A 62 15.89 -10.20 24.68
N ILE A 63 16.79 -9.65 23.85
CA ILE A 63 17.22 -8.25 23.94
C ILE A 63 16.91 -7.52 22.64
N ASN A 64 16.15 -6.45 22.70
CA ASN A 64 15.99 -5.53 21.57
C ASN A 64 17.20 -4.59 21.50
N LEU A 65 17.89 -4.59 20.36
CA LEU A 65 19.01 -3.69 20.12
C LEU A 65 18.51 -2.48 19.36
N VAL A 66 18.72 -1.29 19.91
CA VAL A 66 18.27 -0.02 19.33
C VAL A 66 19.44 0.93 19.21
N GLU A 67 19.53 1.66 18.11
CA GLU A 67 20.44 2.77 17.90
C GLU A 67 19.67 3.94 17.30
N GLU A 68 19.75 5.07 17.96
CA GLU A 68 19.02 6.29 17.60
C GLU A 68 19.99 7.44 17.34
N PHE A 69 19.60 8.33 16.42
CA PHE A 69 20.25 9.62 16.26
C PHE A 69 19.21 10.72 16.07
N GLU A 70 19.46 11.87 16.66
CA GLU A 70 18.61 13.03 16.51
C GLU A 70 18.76 13.61 15.09
N TRP A 71 17.65 13.66 14.34
CA TRP A 71 17.62 14.18 12.97
C TRP A 71 17.25 15.67 12.95
N ILE A 72 16.17 16.02 13.60
CA ILE A 72 15.66 17.39 13.66
C ILE A 72 15.17 17.65 15.09
N ASN A 73 15.52 18.82 15.63
CA ASN A 73 14.93 19.29 16.86
C ASN A 73 13.92 20.41 16.56
N LEU A 74 12.64 20.14 16.80
CA LEU A 74 11.57 21.10 16.65
C LEU A 74 11.50 21.96 17.92
N ASN A 75 12.25 23.08 17.92
CA ASN A 75 12.30 23.98 19.05
C ASN A 75 11.12 24.96 19.03
N ASN A 76 10.56 25.25 20.22
CA ASN A 76 9.52 26.27 20.40
C ASN A 76 8.24 26.07 19.56
N MET A 77 7.86 24.82 19.30
CA MET A 77 6.59 24.54 18.64
C MET A 77 5.41 25.00 19.49
N PRO A 78 4.46 25.77 18.95
CA PRO A 78 3.23 26.13 19.68
C PRO A 78 2.53 24.83 20.16
N ILE A 79 2.11 24.80 21.44
CA ILE A 79 1.37 23.68 22.05
C ILE A 79 2.27 22.47 22.41
N VAL A 80 3.33 22.18 21.65
CA VAL A 80 4.12 20.92 21.77
C VAL A 80 5.46 21.13 22.48
N GLY A 81 6.01 22.34 22.48
CA GLY A 81 7.32 22.64 23.08
C GLY A 81 8.50 22.18 22.21
N ASN A 82 9.55 21.68 22.84
CA ASN A 82 10.74 21.14 22.16
C ASN A 82 10.56 19.62 21.96
N VAL A 83 10.55 19.17 20.72
CA VAL A 83 10.43 17.74 20.37
C VAL A 83 11.57 17.35 19.45
N PRO A 84 12.49 16.50 19.92
CA PRO A 84 13.47 15.89 19.04
C PRO A 84 12.81 14.84 18.16
N ILE A 85 12.99 14.95 16.84
CA ILE A 85 12.66 13.88 15.90
C ILE A 85 13.89 13.00 15.77
N VAL A 86 13.75 11.76 16.20
CA VAL A 86 14.83 10.76 16.22
C VAL A 86 14.60 9.84 15.02
N LEU A 87 15.67 9.49 14.32
CA LEU A 87 15.70 8.36 13.41
C LEU A 87 16.49 7.25 14.06
N GLY A 88 16.12 6.00 13.79
CA GLY A 88 16.87 4.91 14.39
C GLY A 88 16.49 3.55 13.84
N ILE A 89 17.32 2.57 14.13
CA ILE A 89 17.11 1.17 13.78
C ILE A 89 16.90 0.33 15.03
N MET A 90 16.08 -0.70 14.87
CA MET A 90 15.78 -1.68 15.90
C MET A 90 16.00 -3.09 15.35
N LEU A 91 16.77 -3.89 16.09
CA LEU A 91 16.95 -5.30 15.83
C LEU A 91 16.28 -6.10 16.93
N ASP A 92 15.06 -6.51 16.69
CA ASP A 92 14.37 -7.57 17.43
C ASP A 92 14.27 -8.85 16.57
N ASN A 93 13.67 -9.90 17.10
CA ASN A 93 13.57 -11.17 16.38
C ASN A 93 12.76 -11.06 15.09
N ILE A 94 11.71 -10.23 15.10
CA ILE A 94 10.80 -10.01 13.95
C ILE A 94 11.50 -9.25 12.84
N SER A 95 12.24 -8.17 13.18
CA SER A 95 12.98 -7.39 12.20
C SER A 95 14.09 -8.18 11.52
N VAL A 96 14.88 -8.96 12.29
CA VAL A 96 15.98 -9.72 11.70
C VAL A 96 15.50 -10.88 10.82
N LEU A 97 14.37 -11.53 11.17
CA LEU A 97 13.74 -12.53 10.31
C LEU A 97 13.22 -11.92 9.01
N MET A 98 12.53 -10.78 9.08
CA MET A 98 12.08 -10.08 7.88
C MET A 98 13.25 -9.54 7.05
N LEU A 99 14.29 -9.00 7.67
CA LEU A 99 15.49 -8.53 6.96
C LEU A 99 16.15 -9.66 6.17
N PHE A 100 16.28 -10.85 6.80
CA PHE A 100 16.79 -12.06 6.15
C PHE A 100 15.93 -12.44 4.93
N VAL A 101 14.61 -12.50 5.11
CA VAL A 101 13.67 -12.90 4.03
C VAL A 101 13.68 -11.88 2.88
N VAL A 102 13.60 -10.59 3.18
CA VAL A 102 13.60 -9.53 2.16
C VAL A 102 14.91 -9.55 1.38
N SER A 103 16.06 -9.65 2.06
CA SER A 103 17.38 -9.69 1.41
C SER A 103 17.54 -10.93 0.54
N LEU A 104 17.09 -12.10 1.01
CA LEU A 104 17.14 -13.36 0.26
C LEU A 104 16.28 -13.29 -1.02
N ILE A 105 15.02 -12.90 -0.88
CA ILE A 105 14.10 -12.83 -2.02
C ILE A 105 14.59 -11.78 -3.03
N SER A 106 15.03 -10.63 -2.56
CA SER A 106 15.57 -9.58 -3.44
C SER A 106 16.79 -10.08 -4.22
N MET A 107 17.75 -10.71 -3.55
CA MET A 107 18.91 -11.31 -4.18
C MET A 107 18.51 -12.34 -5.26
N LEU A 108 17.61 -13.28 -4.94
CA LEU A 108 17.16 -14.32 -5.86
C LEU A 108 16.42 -13.74 -7.09
N VAL A 109 15.60 -12.69 -6.86
CA VAL A 109 14.93 -11.97 -7.95
C VAL A 109 15.92 -11.25 -8.85
N HIS A 110 16.95 -10.61 -8.30
CA HIS A 110 18.00 -10.00 -9.10
C HIS A 110 18.75 -11.03 -9.97
N VAL A 111 19.11 -12.18 -9.38
CA VAL A 111 19.77 -13.26 -10.12
C VAL A 111 18.86 -13.80 -11.23
N PHE A 112 17.58 -14.07 -10.94
CA PHE A 112 16.62 -14.53 -11.96
C PHE A 112 16.48 -13.53 -13.11
N SER A 113 16.48 -12.24 -12.79
CA SER A 113 16.31 -11.14 -13.75
C SER A 113 17.43 -11.01 -14.76
N ILE A 114 18.63 -11.56 -14.49
CA ILE A 114 19.78 -11.55 -15.43
C ILE A 114 19.37 -12.14 -16.78
N ALA A 115 18.72 -13.28 -16.78
CA ALA A 115 18.30 -13.95 -17.99
C ALA A 115 16.91 -13.50 -18.47
N TYR A 116 15.97 -13.28 -17.54
CA TYR A 116 14.59 -12.91 -17.87
C TYR A 116 14.49 -11.56 -18.59
N MET A 117 15.25 -10.55 -18.16
CA MET A 117 15.24 -9.21 -18.74
C MET A 117 16.30 -9.01 -19.85
N LYS A 118 17.03 -10.06 -20.21
CA LYS A 118 18.10 -9.97 -21.23
C LYS A 118 17.55 -9.46 -22.56
N GLY A 119 18.16 -8.37 -23.06
CA GLY A 119 17.73 -7.74 -24.32
C GLY A 119 16.81 -6.55 -24.16
N ASP A 120 16.33 -6.24 -22.95
CA ASP A 120 15.55 -5.02 -22.70
C ASP A 120 16.43 -3.77 -22.84
N LEU A 121 15.88 -2.73 -23.49
CA LEU A 121 16.59 -1.46 -23.74
C LEU A 121 16.96 -0.71 -22.45
N ARG A 122 16.22 -0.96 -21.36
CA ARG A 122 16.38 -0.30 -20.06
C ARG A 122 16.92 -1.25 -18.99
N TYR A 123 17.68 -2.24 -19.40
CA TYR A 123 18.19 -3.31 -18.57
C TYR A 123 18.82 -2.81 -17.25
N ASN A 124 19.79 -1.89 -17.32
CA ASN A 124 20.45 -1.34 -16.12
C ASN A 124 19.49 -0.49 -15.26
N ARG A 125 18.55 0.25 -15.86
CA ARG A 125 17.53 1.00 -15.12
C ARG A 125 16.62 0.07 -14.31
N TYR A 126 16.32 -1.09 -14.87
CA TYR A 126 15.53 -2.11 -14.18
C TYR A 126 16.20 -2.55 -12.88
N PHE A 127 17.49 -2.90 -12.91
CA PHE A 127 18.23 -3.28 -11.72
C PHE A 127 18.35 -2.14 -10.70
N ALA A 128 18.59 -0.93 -11.15
CA ALA A 128 18.57 0.23 -10.26
C ALA A 128 17.21 0.38 -9.53
N TYR A 129 16.10 0.24 -10.24
CA TYR A 129 14.77 0.32 -9.61
C TYR A 129 14.50 -0.81 -8.59
N LEU A 130 15.02 -2.02 -8.83
CA LEU A 130 14.98 -3.09 -7.84
C LEU A 130 15.81 -2.76 -6.60
N GLY A 131 16.97 -2.10 -6.76
CA GLY A 131 17.83 -1.68 -5.65
C GLY A 131 17.15 -0.66 -4.74
N ILE A 132 16.59 0.43 -5.28
CA ILE A 132 15.87 1.42 -4.47
C ILE A 132 14.64 0.82 -3.79
N PHE A 133 13.97 -0.14 -4.44
CA PHE A 133 12.86 -0.85 -3.84
C PHE A 133 13.31 -1.71 -2.63
N THR A 134 14.44 -2.42 -2.75
CA THR A 134 15.03 -3.20 -1.65
C THR A 134 15.48 -2.32 -0.48
N PHE A 135 16.12 -1.18 -0.77
CA PHE A 135 16.46 -0.16 0.23
C PHE A 135 15.22 0.29 1.01
N SER A 136 14.16 0.62 0.29
CA SER A 136 12.92 1.12 0.88
C SER A 136 12.27 0.08 1.81
N MET A 137 12.29 -1.19 1.40
CA MET A 137 11.71 -2.27 2.22
C MET A 137 12.57 -2.57 3.45
N ASN A 138 13.92 -2.60 3.31
CA ASN A 138 14.81 -2.77 4.45
C ASN A 138 14.63 -1.63 5.49
N GLY A 139 14.34 -0.40 5.02
CA GLY A 139 14.03 0.72 5.88
C GLY A 139 12.75 0.53 6.70
N ILE A 140 11.67 0.00 6.10
CA ILE A 140 10.44 -0.36 6.84
C ILE A 140 10.75 -1.40 7.92
N VAL A 141 11.55 -2.41 7.58
CA VAL A 141 11.84 -3.54 8.47
C VAL A 141 12.67 -3.13 9.67
N LEU A 142 13.66 -2.27 9.46
CA LEU A 142 14.64 -1.90 10.48
C LEU A 142 14.23 -0.71 11.36
N THR A 143 13.21 0.03 10.99
CA THR A 143 12.83 1.23 11.75
C THR A 143 12.31 0.91 13.15
N HIS A 144 12.64 1.78 14.11
CA HIS A 144 12.12 1.72 15.48
C HIS A 144 11.03 2.76 15.77
N ASN A 145 10.69 3.63 14.81
CA ASN A 145 9.65 4.64 14.96
C ASN A 145 8.67 4.67 13.77
N ILE A 146 7.46 5.12 14.04
CA ILE A 146 6.37 5.09 13.06
C ILE A 146 6.53 6.15 11.96
N LEU A 147 7.20 7.29 12.23
CA LEU A 147 7.46 8.33 11.22
C LEU A 147 8.48 7.84 10.18
N MET A 148 9.59 7.24 10.63
CA MET A 148 10.58 6.65 9.73
C MET A 148 9.95 5.50 8.91
N MET A 149 9.10 4.68 9.56
CA MET A 149 8.32 3.66 8.85
C MET A 149 7.48 4.29 7.73
N TYR A 150 6.78 5.41 8.00
CA TYR A 150 5.97 6.11 7.01
C TYR A 150 6.82 6.68 5.86
N ILE A 151 8.00 7.23 6.14
CA ILE A 151 8.93 7.73 5.10
C ILE A 151 9.30 6.60 4.13
N PHE A 152 9.74 5.46 4.67
CA PHE A 152 10.07 4.30 3.83
C PHE A 152 8.85 3.67 3.18
N TRP A 153 7.68 3.74 3.82
CA TRP A 153 6.39 3.32 3.27
C TRP A 153 6.04 4.06 1.98
N GLU A 154 6.24 5.37 1.98
CA GLU A 154 6.05 6.20 0.81
C GLU A 154 7.06 5.89 -0.29
N LEU A 155 8.31 5.63 0.09
CA LEU A 155 9.37 5.28 -0.85
C LEU A 155 9.14 3.91 -1.51
N VAL A 156 8.61 2.92 -0.76
CA VAL A 156 8.14 1.64 -1.34
C VAL A 156 7.00 1.89 -2.33
N GLY A 157 6.06 2.80 -2.03
CA GLY A 157 5.00 3.20 -2.95
C GLY A 157 5.52 3.79 -4.25
N LEU A 158 6.48 4.70 -4.18
CA LEU A 158 7.11 5.32 -5.33
C LEU A 158 7.91 4.31 -6.17
N SER A 159 8.75 3.51 -5.52
CA SER A 159 9.58 2.53 -6.22
C SER A 159 8.73 1.42 -6.89
N SER A 160 7.63 1.01 -6.27
CA SER A 160 6.67 0.08 -6.89
C SER A 160 5.97 0.69 -8.10
N TYR A 161 5.59 1.96 -8.06
CA TYR A 161 5.06 2.69 -9.22
C TYR A 161 6.01 2.64 -10.42
N LEU A 162 7.33 2.88 -10.19
CA LEU A 162 8.35 2.82 -11.23
C LEU A 162 8.54 1.41 -11.81
N LEU A 163 8.37 0.38 -10.99
CA LEU A 163 8.53 -1.01 -11.39
C LEU A 163 7.27 -1.58 -12.08
N ILE A 164 6.07 -1.26 -11.61
CA ILE A 164 4.81 -1.67 -12.25
C ILE A 164 4.66 -1.00 -13.61
N GLY A 165 4.93 0.31 -13.68
CA GLY A 165 4.93 1.10 -14.90
C GLY A 165 6.23 1.02 -15.70
N PHE A 166 7.05 -0.03 -15.55
CA PHE A 166 8.37 -0.10 -16.17
C PHE A 166 8.32 0.04 -17.69
N TRP A 167 7.35 -0.60 -18.32
CA TRP A 167 7.06 -0.48 -19.76
C TRP A 167 6.02 0.62 -20.02
N TYR A 168 6.29 1.84 -19.57
CA TYR A 168 5.36 2.98 -19.58
C TYR A 168 4.85 3.40 -20.97
N GLU A 169 5.47 2.95 -22.07
CA GLU A 169 4.96 3.14 -23.43
C GLU A 169 3.68 2.34 -23.69
N LYS A 170 3.48 1.23 -22.96
CA LYS A 170 2.22 0.52 -22.95
C LYS A 170 1.24 1.27 -22.06
N LYS A 171 0.14 1.72 -22.64
CA LYS A 171 -0.90 2.42 -21.88
C LYS A 171 -1.38 1.61 -20.67
N SER A 172 -1.58 0.30 -20.83
CA SER A 172 -1.99 -0.60 -19.73
C SER A 172 -1.01 -0.58 -18.56
N ALA A 173 0.30 -0.63 -18.82
CA ALA A 173 1.32 -0.59 -17.76
C ALA A 173 1.40 0.79 -17.08
N SER A 174 1.31 1.88 -17.86
CA SER A 174 1.27 3.24 -17.31
C SER A 174 0.02 3.46 -16.43
N ASP A 175 -1.15 3.01 -16.87
CA ASP A 175 -2.40 3.14 -16.12
C ASP A 175 -2.40 2.24 -14.87
N ALA A 176 -1.84 1.03 -14.95
CA ALA A 176 -1.67 0.13 -13.81
C ALA A 176 -0.75 0.74 -12.72
N GLY A 177 0.37 1.34 -13.12
CA GLY A 177 1.25 2.05 -12.19
C GLY A 177 0.54 3.20 -11.48
N LYS A 178 -0.16 4.06 -12.23
CA LYS A 178 -0.95 5.17 -11.66
C LYS A 178 -2.03 4.67 -10.71
N LYS A 179 -2.78 3.63 -11.11
CA LYS A 179 -3.83 3.02 -10.27
C LYS A 179 -3.23 2.51 -8.97
N ALA A 180 -2.13 1.76 -9.03
CA ALA A 180 -1.43 1.27 -7.85
C ALA A 180 -1.00 2.41 -6.93
N PHE A 181 -0.39 3.47 -7.45
CA PHE A 181 0.05 4.62 -6.67
C PHE A 181 -1.12 5.35 -5.99
N ILE A 182 -2.18 5.69 -6.74
CA ILE A 182 -3.32 6.47 -6.23
C ILE A 182 -4.11 5.67 -5.19
N VAL A 183 -4.41 4.39 -5.46
CA VAL A 183 -5.18 3.54 -4.53
C VAL A 183 -4.43 3.35 -3.22
N ASN A 184 -3.11 3.11 -3.28
CA ASN A 184 -2.29 3.03 -2.07
C ASN A 184 -2.30 4.34 -1.29
N ARG A 185 -2.25 5.50 -1.96
CA ARG A 185 -2.26 6.80 -1.33
C ARG A 185 -3.50 7.04 -0.47
N VAL A 186 -4.64 6.47 -0.82
CA VAL A 186 -5.87 6.56 0.00
C VAL A 186 -5.64 5.90 1.38
N GLY A 187 -5.02 4.72 1.41
CA GLY A 187 -4.65 4.05 2.68
C GLY A 187 -3.57 4.81 3.45
N ASP A 188 -2.56 5.34 2.73
CA ASP A 188 -1.45 6.08 3.33
C ASP A 188 -1.92 7.37 4.03
N LEU A 189 -2.93 8.07 3.50
CA LEU A 189 -3.54 9.24 4.13
C LEU A 189 -4.20 8.91 5.48
N GLY A 190 -4.93 7.78 5.55
CA GLY A 190 -5.50 7.33 6.82
C GLY A 190 -4.41 6.96 7.84
N MET A 191 -3.36 6.23 7.42
CA MET A 191 -2.21 5.92 8.27
C MET A 191 -1.54 7.21 8.80
N PHE A 192 -1.36 8.20 7.94
CA PHE A 192 -0.79 9.50 8.34
C PHE A 192 -1.65 10.21 9.38
N ALA A 193 -2.99 10.20 9.21
CA ALA A 193 -3.89 10.77 10.22
C ALA A 193 -3.75 10.05 11.58
N GLY A 194 -3.66 8.72 11.59
CA GLY A 194 -3.39 7.95 12.80
C GLY A 194 -2.05 8.32 13.46
N ILE A 195 -0.99 8.48 12.66
CA ILE A 195 0.33 8.94 13.14
C ILE A 195 0.25 10.33 13.77
N LEU A 196 -0.51 11.25 13.18
CA LEU A 196 -0.71 12.59 13.73
C LEU A 196 -1.45 12.54 15.08
N ILE A 197 -2.43 11.68 15.24
CA ILE A 197 -3.11 11.48 16.53
C ILE A 197 -2.11 10.99 17.58
N LEU A 198 -1.29 9.98 17.25
CA LEU A 198 -0.25 9.50 18.18
C LEU A 198 0.74 10.60 18.54
N PHE A 199 1.23 11.35 17.56
CA PHE A 199 2.18 12.43 17.80
C PHE A 199 1.60 13.57 18.63
N THR A 200 0.37 14.01 18.35
CA THR A 200 -0.28 15.07 19.12
C THR A 200 -0.55 14.66 20.57
N THR A 201 -0.78 13.38 20.83
CA THR A 201 -1.00 12.83 22.16
C THR A 201 0.32 12.64 22.92
N TYR A 202 1.26 11.89 22.32
CA TYR A 202 2.45 11.37 23.02
C TYR A 202 3.72 12.19 22.81
N LYS A 203 3.74 13.12 21.85
CA LYS A 203 4.88 13.98 21.52
C LYS A 203 6.14 13.20 21.08
N THR A 204 5.95 11.98 20.65
CA THR A 204 7.00 11.07 20.16
C THR A 204 6.49 10.23 19.01
N PHE A 205 7.42 9.71 18.21
CA PHE A 205 7.13 8.72 17.16
C PHE A 205 7.68 7.33 17.47
N THR A 206 8.44 7.19 18.56
CA THR A 206 9.12 5.94 18.94
C THR A 206 8.12 4.93 19.48
N PHE A 207 8.15 3.70 18.98
CA PHE A 207 7.20 2.65 19.35
C PHE A 207 7.17 2.38 20.86
N ASP A 208 8.32 2.13 21.47
CA ASP A 208 8.42 1.78 22.88
C ASP A 208 7.87 2.89 23.80
N GLN A 209 8.13 4.15 23.46
CA GLN A 209 7.61 5.28 24.22
C GLN A 209 6.09 5.41 24.09
N ILE A 210 5.55 5.21 22.88
CA ILE A 210 4.11 5.21 22.63
C ILE A 210 3.45 4.08 23.43
N PHE A 211 4.00 2.86 23.36
CA PHE A 211 3.47 1.70 24.06
C PHE A 211 3.49 1.90 25.58
N TYR A 212 4.59 2.42 26.12
CA TYR A 212 4.71 2.76 27.53
C TYR A 212 3.66 3.79 27.97
N GLN A 213 3.46 4.88 27.23
CA GLN A 213 2.47 5.90 27.57
C GLN A 213 1.03 5.32 27.59
N ILE A 214 0.70 4.47 26.63
CA ILE A 214 -0.61 3.80 26.60
C ILE A 214 -0.77 2.85 27.78
N SER A 215 0.26 2.09 28.16
CA SER A 215 0.20 1.19 29.32
C SER A 215 0.03 1.93 30.65
N GLN A 216 0.47 3.20 30.73
CA GLN A 216 0.22 4.09 31.86
C GLN A 216 -1.19 4.71 31.88
N GLY A 217 -2.05 4.34 30.93
CA GLY A 217 -3.42 4.86 30.82
C GLY A 217 -3.57 6.19 30.08
N ASN A 218 -2.47 6.72 29.50
CA ASN A 218 -2.56 7.90 28.65
C ASN A 218 -3.18 7.51 27.30
N LEU A 219 -4.42 7.93 27.03
CA LEU A 219 -5.13 7.57 25.81
C LEU A 219 -5.33 8.80 24.91
N PRO A 220 -5.40 8.62 23.57
CA PRO A 220 -5.77 9.71 22.67
C PRO A 220 -7.11 10.33 23.07
N PHE A 221 -7.12 11.64 23.30
CA PHE A 221 -8.30 12.40 23.75
C PHE A 221 -8.99 11.78 24.99
N ASP A 222 -8.21 11.17 25.89
CA ASP A 222 -8.64 10.50 27.12
C ASP A 222 -9.75 9.42 26.87
N SER A 223 -9.70 8.74 25.72
CA SER A 223 -10.77 7.84 25.32
C SER A 223 -10.27 6.58 24.62
N GLY A 224 -10.70 5.41 25.09
CA GLY A 224 -10.49 4.12 24.44
C GLY A 224 -11.07 4.03 23.02
N PHE A 225 -12.17 4.77 22.77
CA PHE A 225 -12.73 4.89 21.41
C PHE A 225 -11.73 5.51 20.44
N TRP A 226 -11.07 6.60 20.84
CA TRP A 226 -10.06 7.24 19.99
C TRP A 226 -8.80 6.40 19.81
N LEU A 227 -8.45 5.55 20.77
CA LEU A 227 -7.38 4.56 20.58
C LEU A 227 -7.79 3.54 19.50
N THR A 228 -9.03 3.05 19.53
CA THR A 228 -9.61 2.17 18.49
C THR A 228 -9.56 2.85 17.11
N VAL A 229 -10.04 4.09 17.01
CA VAL A 229 -10.01 4.88 15.76
C VAL A 229 -8.56 5.04 15.26
N THR A 230 -7.63 5.36 16.16
CA THR A 230 -6.21 5.49 15.81
C THR A 230 -5.63 4.18 15.25
N GLY A 231 -5.93 3.05 15.89
CA GLY A 231 -5.53 1.72 15.41
C GLY A 231 -6.08 1.41 14.01
N ILE A 232 -7.37 1.70 13.76
CA ILE A 232 -8.01 1.52 12.44
C ILE A 232 -7.41 2.46 11.39
N LEU A 233 -7.13 3.71 11.74
CA LEU A 233 -6.49 4.67 10.84
C LEU A 233 -5.08 4.21 10.45
N ILE A 234 -4.27 3.72 11.40
CA ILE A 234 -2.95 3.15 11.08
C ILE A 234 -3.09 1.91 10.20
N PHE A 235 -4.06 1.03 10.51
CA PHE A 235 -4.35 -0.16 9.71
C PHE A 235 -4.77 0.19 8.27
N SER A 236 -5.32 1.37 8.00
CA SER A 236 -5.68 1.77 6.63
C SER A 236 -4.46 1.78 5.68
N GLY A 237 -3.26 2.07 6.18
CA GLY A 237 -2.02 1.89 5.42
C GLY A 237 -1.80 0.45 4.98
N ALA A 238 -2.08 -0.51 5.88
CA ALA A 238 -2.04 -1.94 5.55
C ALA A 238 -3.13 -2.33 4.53
N ILE A 239 -4.34 -1.75 4.63
CA ILE A 239 -5.40 -1.95 3.63
C ILE A 239 -4.91 -1.54 2.23
N GLY A 240 -4.20 -0.44 2.09
CA GLY A 240 -3.60 0.01 0.84
C GLY A 240 -2.51 -0.94 0.34
N LYS A 241 -1.38 -1.04 1.07
CA LYS A 241 -0.19 -1.77 0.61
C LYS A 241 -0.39 -3.28 0.51
N SER A 242 -1.12 -3.90 1.42
CA SER A 242 -1.43 -5.34 1.36
C SER A 242 -2.64 -5.66 0.48
N ALA A 243 -3.14 -4.69 -0.28
CA ALA A 243 -4.29 -4.85 -1.16
C ALA A 243 -5.49 -5.52 -0.47
N GLN A 244 -5.82 -5.06 0.75
CA GLN A 244 -6.97 -5.56 1.47
C GLN A 244 -8.26 -4.91 0.96
N PHE A 245 -9.39 -5.57 1.17
CA PHE A 245 -10.70 -5.01 0.86
C PHE A 245 -10.91 -3.67 1.61
N PRO A 246 -11.42 -2.61 0.96
CA PRO A 246 -11.83 -2.54 -0.45
C PRO A 246 -10.70 -2.12 -1.44
N LEU A 247 -9.49 -1.77 -0.99
CA LEU A 247 -8.41 -1.22 -1.83
C LEU A 247 -7.59 -2.28 -2.61
N HIS A 248 -8.13 -3.48 -2.83
CA HIS A 248 -7.43 -4.61 -3.47
C HIS A 248 -7.28 -4.52 -5.00
N VAL A 249 -8.03 -3.62 -5.64
CA VAL A 249 -8.20 -3.58 -7.11
C VAL A 249 -6.95 -3.24 -7.91
N TRP A 250 -5.91 -2.70 -7.29
CA TRP A 250 -4.66 -2.34 -7.96
C TRP A 250 -3.73 -3.53 -8.19
N LEU A 251 -3.79 -4.54 -7.30
CA LEU A 251 -2.80 -5.63 -7.27
C LEU A 251 -2.85 -6.53 -8.52
N PRO A 252 -4.03 -6.96 -9.03
CA PRO A 252 -4.10 -7.74 -10.27
C PRO A 252 -3.67 -6.96 -11.51
N ASP A 253 -3.82 -5.64 -11.52
CA ASP A 253 -3.38 -4.80 -12.63
C ASP A 253 -1.86 -4.56 -12.59
N ALA A 254 -1.24 -4.64 -11.39
CA ALA A 254 0.22 -4.61 -11.24
C ALA A 254 0.95 -5.73 -11.99
N MET A 255 0.22 -6.74 -12.49
CA MET A 255 0.76 -7.82 -13.36
C MET A 255 1.22 -7.32 -14.73
N GLU A 256 0.95 -6.10 -15.12
CA GLU A 256 1.51 -5.46 -16.33
C GLU A 256 3.03 -5.25 -16.24
N GLY A 257 3.59 -5.20 -15.04
CA GLY A 257 5.04 -5.14 -14.83
C GLY A 257 5.76 -6.46 -15.15
N PRO A 258 7.10 -6.42 -15.25
CA PRO A 258 7.92 -7.61 -15.45
C PRO A 258 7.67 -8.68 -14.38
N THR A 259 7.63 -9.97 -14.75
CA THR A 259 7.29 -11.05 -13.80
C THR A 259 8.21 -11.14 -12.57
N PRO A 260 9.55 -10.90 -12.65
CA PRO A 260 10.36 -10.88 -11.43
C PRO A 260 9.99 -9.74 -10.47
N VAL A 261 9.49 -8.60 -10.98
CA VAL A 261 8.92 -7.53 -10.14
C VAL A 261 7.67 -8.02 -9.43
N SER A 262 6.80 -8.74 -10.13
CA SER A 262 5.62 -9.36 -9.51
C SER A 262 6.04 -10.32 -8.38
N ALA A 263 7.07 -11.15 -8.59
CA ALA A 263 7.61 -12.01 -7.55
C ALA A 263 8.08 -11.23 -6.32
N LEU A 264 8.81 -10.13 -6.53
CA LEU A 264 9.33 -9.31 -5.43
C LEU A 264 8.20 -8.60 -4.66
N ILE A 265 7.32 -7.89 -5.37
CA ILE A 265 6.21 -7.13 -4.76
C ILE A 265 5.27 -8.04 -3.97
N HIS A 266 4.93 -9.23 -4.51
CA HIS A 266 3.86 -10.09 -3.98
C HIS A 266 4.34 -11.13 -2.96
N ALA A 267 5.64 -11.38 -2.84
CA ALA A 267 6.14 -12.41 -1.94
C ALA A 267 6.50 -11.88 -0.55
N ALA A 268 7.48 -10.99 -0.46
CA ALA A 268 8.14 -10.65 0.81
C ALA A 268 8.25 -9.15 1.09
N THR A 269 7.74 -8.29 0.19
CA THR A 269 8.05 -6.86 0.27
C THR A 269 6.80 -6.00 0.40
N MET A 270 6.41 -5.24 -0.61
CA MET A 270 5.36 -4.23 -0.51
C MET A 270 4.07 -4.74 0.14
N VAL A 271 3.56 -5.88 -0.33
CA VAL A 271 2.30 -6.42 0.21
C VAL A 271 2.48 -7.06 1.59
N ALA A 272 3.68 -7.53 1.91
CA ALA A 272 4.04 -8.04 3.23
C ALA A 272 4.20 -6.90 4.26
N ALA A 273 4.55 -5.68 3.80
CA ALA A 273 4.72 -4.52 4.68
C ALA A 273 3.47 -4.17 5.47
N GLY A 274 2.25 -4.35 4.91
CA GLY A 274 1.02 -4.09 5.65
C GLY A 274 0.77 -5.10 6.77
N VAL A 275 1.04 -6.38 6.54
CA VAL A 275 0.99 -7.39 7.61
C VAL A 275 2.05 -7.08 8.67
N TYR A 276 3.26 -6.72 8.26
CA TYR A 276 4.35 -6.33 9.15
C TYR A 276 3.99 -5.08 9.98
N LEU A 277 3.33 -4.08 9.38
CA LEU A 277 2.81 -2.91 10.11
C LEU A 277 1.86 -3.33 11.23
N VAL A 278 0.88 -4.19 10.93
CA VAL A 278 -0.09 -4.67 11.95
C VAL A 278 0.64 -5.45 13.06
N VAL A 279 1.63 -6.28 12.70
CA VAL A 279 2.49 -6.97 13.66
C VAL A 279 3.21 -5.96 14.59
N ARG A 280 3.72 -4.86 14.04
CA ARG A 280 4.45 -3.83 14.81
C ARG A 280 3.56 -3.01 15.73
N VAL A 281 2.35 -2.67 15.30
CA VAL A 281 1.42 -1.87 16.11
C VAL A 281 0.43 -2.73 16.90
N PHE A 282 0.61 -4.05 16.88
CA PHE A 282 -0.27 -4.98 17.61
C PHE A 282 -0.47 -4.62 19.09
N PRO A 283 0.56 -4.17 19.84
CA PRO A 283 0.40 -3.82 21.25
C PRO A 283 -0.63 -2.74 21.54
N ILE A 284 -0.94 -1.87 20.58
CA ILE A 284 -1.90 -0.76 20.76
C ILE A 284 -3.28 -1.03 20.17
N LEU A 285 -3.51 -2.21 19.60
CA LEU A 285 -4.79 -2.55 18.98
C LEU A 285 -5.80 -3.01 20.03
N THR A 286 -6.94 -2.32 20.09
CA THR A 286 -8.07 -2.70 20.94
C THR A 286 -8.83 -3.89 20.35
N GLY A 287 -9.64 -4.56 21.15
CA GLY A 287 -10.50 -5.67 20.68
C GLY A 287 -11.41 -5.28 19.51
N ASP A 288 -11.97 -4.07 19.54
CA ASP A 288 -12.79 -3.54 18.44
C ASP A 288 -11.97 -3.31 17.16
N ALA A 289 -10.75 -2.77 17.29
CA ALA A 289 -9.84 -2.62 16.17
C ALA A 289 -9.43 -3.99 15.58
N LEU A 290 -9.13 -4.97 16.44
CA LEU A 290 -8.81 -6.34 16.03
C LEU A 290 -10.02 -7.02 15.35
N THR A 291 -11.25 -6.78 15.84
CA THR A 291 -12.47 -7.27 15.18
C THR A 291 -12.63 -6.69 13.78
N PHE A 292 -12.42 -5.37 13.63
CA PHE A 292 -12.44 -4.73 12.31
C PHE A 292 -11.35 -5.31 11.38
N ILE A 293 -10.14 -5.51 11.88
CA ILE A 293 -9.02 -6.14 11.15
C ILE A 293 -9.40 -7.57 10.73
N ALA A 294 -10.01 -8.36 11.62
CA ALA A 294 -10.46 -9.72 11.30
C ALA A 294 -11.50 -9.75 10.18
N ILE A 295 -12.48 -8.83 10.22
CA ILE A 295 -13.52 -8.71 9.19
C ILE A 295 -12.91 -8.35 7.83
N ILE A 296 -12.05 -7.32 7.79
CA ILE A 296 -11.37 -6.92 6.54
C ILE A 296 -10.49 -8.05 6.01
N GLY A 297 -9.77 -8.76 6.90
CA GLY A 297 -8.98 -9.93 6.53
C GLY A 297 -9.84 -11.06 5.96
N ALA A 298 -10.98 -11.38 6.57
CA ALA A 298 -11.91 -12.41 6.09
C ALA A 298 -12.48 -12.07 4.71
N LEU A 299 -12.93 -10.84 4.49
CA LEU A 299 -13.39 -10.36 3.17
C LEU A 299 -12.27 -10.43 2.12
N SER A 300 -11.06 -10.03 2.50
CA SER A 300 -9.88 -10.07 1.63
C SER A 300 -9.39 -11.49 1.36
N ALA A 301 -9.66 -12.45 2.23
CA ALA A 301 -9.40 -13.86 1.97
C ALA A 301 -10.44 -14.44 1.01
N PHE A 302 -11.73 -14.18 1.24
CA PHE A 302 -12.85 -14.79 0.53
C PHE A 302 -13.03 -14.27 -0.90
N ILE A 303 -13.18 -12.94 -1.08
CA ILE A 303 -13.52 -12.34 -2.39
C ILE A 303 -12.46 -12.70 -3.44
N PRO A 304 -11.15 -12.46 -3.23
CA PRO A 304 -10.14 -12.81 -4.23
C PRO A 304 -10.01 -14.31 -4.50
N ALA A 305 -10.25 -15.17 -3.49
CA ALA A 305 -10.26 -16.61 -3.72
C ALA A 305 -11.36 -17.02 -4.70
N THR A 306 -12.55 -16.42 -4.59
CA THR A 306 -13.64 -16.67 -5.55
C THR A 306 -13.30 -16.18 -6.95
N ILE A 307 -12.62 -15.03 -7.08
CA ILE A 307 -12.18 -14.49 -8.37
C ILE A 307 -11.10 -15.39 -9.01
N ALA A 308 -10.15 -15.89 -8.22
CA ALA A 308 -9.07 -16.76 -8.70
C ALA A 308 -9.58 -18.04 -9.39
N LEU A 309 -10.77 -18.54 -9.04
CA LEU A 309 -11.40 -19.73 -9.66
C LEU A 309 -11.60 -19.59 -11.17
N THR A 310 -11.90 -18.38 -11.63
CA THR A 310 -12.34 -18.10 -13.01
C THR A 310 -11.28 -17.39 -13.85
N GLN A 311 -10.21 -16.88 -13.23
CA GLN A 311 -9.13 -16.22 -13.96
C GLN A 311 -8.36 -17.21 -14.84
N ASN A 312 -7.94 -16.75 -16.03
CA ASN A 312 -7.20 -17.56 -16.99
C ASN A 312 -5.76 -17.10 -17.25
N ASP A 313 -5.41 -15.90 -16.79
CA ASP A 313 -4.03 -15.42 -16.82
C ASP A 313 -3.23 -15.99 -15.63
N ILE A 314 -2.10 -16.66 -15.91
CA ILE A 314 -1.27 -17.33 -14.89
C ILE A 314 -0.82 -16.37 -13.79
N LYS A 315 -0.45 -15.11 -14.13
CA LYS A 315 -0.06 -14.08 -13.15
C LYS A 315 -1.26 -13.57 -12.36
N LYS A 316 -2.42 -13.38 -12.99
CA LYS A 316 -3.62 -12.89 -12.31
C LYS A 316 -4.17 -13.90 -11.32
N VAL A 317 -4.16 -15.20 -11.63
CA VAL A 317 -4.51 -16.26 -10.65
C VAL A 317 -3.60 -16.15 -9.42
N LEU A 318 -2.30 -16.02 -9.61
CA LEU A 318 -1.34 -15.87 -8.52
C LEU A 318 -1.51 -14.55 -7.74
N ALA A 319 -1.88 -13.46 -8.41
CA ALA A 319 -2.16 -12.17 -7.79
C ALA A 319 -3.38 -12.24 -6.86
N TYR A 320 -4.52 -12.75 -7.33
CA TYR A 320 -5.70 -12.95 -6.48
C TYR A 320 -5.44 -13.93 -5.34
N SER A 321 -4.66 -14.98 -5.62
CA SER A 321 -4.17 -15.87 -4.57
C SER A 321 -3.30 -15.15 -3.53
N THR A 322 -2.52 -14.15 -3.92
CA THR A 322 -1.73 -13.34 -2.97
C THR A 322 -2.63 -12.51 -2.08
N VAL A 323 -3.60 -11.76 -2.64
CA VAL A 323 -4.56 -10.99 -1.85
C VAL A 323 -5.29 -11.89 -0.84
N SER A 324 -5.71 -13.07 -1.28
CA SER A 324 -6.39 -14.04 -0.43
C SER A 324 -5.50 -14.51 0.74
N GLN A 325 -4.22 -14.83 0.50
CA GLN A 325 -3.31 -15.26 1.57
C GLN A 325 -2.95 -14.12 2.54
N LEU A 326 -2.81 -12.90 2.05
CA LEU A 326 -2.64 -11.72 2.90
C LEU A 326 -3.90 -11.49 3.77
N GLY A 327 -5.09 -11.69 3.20
CA GLY A 327 -6.35 -11.68 3.95
C GLY A 327 -6.35 -12.71 5.09
N TYR A 328 -5.80 -13.92 4.86
CA TYR A 328 -5.60 -14.91 5.91
C TYR A 328 -4.72 -14.39 7.06
N MET A 329 -3.59 -13.75 6.74
CA MET A 329 -2.67 -13.23 7.74
C MET A 329 -3.29 -12.10 8.55
N ILE A 330 -4.00 -11.20 7.87
CA ILE A 330 -4.72 -10.09 8.51
C ILE A 330 -5.87 -10.61 9.39
N MET A 331 -6.64 -11.59 8.90
CA MET A 331 -7.68 -12.26 9.69
C MET A 331 -7.07 -12.94 10.93
N ALA A 332 -5.94 -13.63 10.77
CA ALA A 332 -5.23 -14.28 11.87
C ALA A 332 -4.77 -13.30 12.94
N LEU A 333 -4.21 -12.13 12.56
CA LEU A 333 -3.86 -11.06 13.49
C LEU A 333 -5.10 -10.55 14.23
N GLY A 334 -6.22 -10.35 13.51
CA GLY A 334 -7.47 -9.88 14.10
C GLY A 334 -8.10 -10.85 15.10
N VAL A 335 -7.93 -12.16 14.95
CA VAL A 335 -8.41 -13.17 15.91
C VAL A 335 -7.37 -13.53 16.97
N GLY A 336 -6.21 -12.86 17.02
CA GLY A 336 -5.17 -13.08 18.02
C GLY A 336 -4.11 -14.13 17.68
N ALA A 337 -4.18 -14.78 16.52
CA ALA A 337 -3.18 -15.77 16.09
C ALA A 337 -1.91 -15.11 15.52
N TYR A 338 -1.31 -14.20 16.31
CA TYR A 338 -0.18 -13.35 15.94
C TYR A 338 1.02 -14.11 15.39
N SER A 339 1.52 -15.08 16.15
CA SER A 339 2.74 -15.84 15.80
C SER A 339 2.54 -16.62 14.50
N PHE A 340 1.36 -17.21 14.30
CA PHE A 340 1.03 -17.95 13.08
C PHE A 340 0.84 -17.04 11.87
N ALA A 341 0.29 -15.84 12.05
CA ALA A 341 0.20 -14.83 11.00
C ALA A 341 1.59 -14.43 10.47
N PHE A 342 2.52 -14.15 11.38
CA PHE A 342 3.88 -13.81 11.01
C PHE A 342 4.65 -15.02 10.45
N PHE A 343 4.45 -16.20 10.99
CA PHE A 343 5.03 -17.44 10.45
C PHE A 343 4.53 -17.68 9.01
N HIS A 344 3.24 -17.49 8.77
CA HIS A 344 2.70 -17.62 7.41
C HIS A 344 3.25 -16.56 6.46
N LEU A 345 3.54 -15.35 6.93
CA LEU A 345 4.21 -14.32 6.15
C LEU A 345 5.57 -14.78 5.63
N ILE A 346 6.38 -15.42 6.48
CA ILE A 346 7.70 -15.96 6.11
C ILE A 346 7.57 -17.11 5.10
N THR A 347 6.73 -18.10 5.39
CA THR A 347 6.55 -19.24 4.49
C THR A 347 5.94 -18.84 3.16
N HIS A 348 4.98 -17.89 3.19
CA HIS A 348 4.38 -17.29 2.02
C HIS A 348 5.41 -16.64 1.10
N ALA A 349 6.39 -15.93 1.67
CA ALA A 349 7.45 -15.30 0.90
C ALA A 349 8.17 -16.32 0.00
N PHE A 350 8.47 -17.51 0.49
CA PHE A 350 9.19 -18.53 -0.26
C PHE A 350 8.35 -19.18 -1.35
N PHE A 351 7.19 -19.73 -1.00
CA PHE A 351 6.39 -20.42 -2.02
C PHE A 351 5.77 -19.44 -3.02
N LYS A 352 5.45 -18.19 -2.65
CA LYS A 352 4.94 -17.19 -3.60
C LYS A 352 5.99 -16.70 -4.57
N ALA A 353 7.19 -16.39 -4.09
CA ALA A 353 8.29 -16.03 -4.97
C ALA A 353 8.57 -17.16 -5.98
N CYS A 354 8.59 -18.40 -5.51
CA CYS A 354 8.78 -19.58 -6.37
C CYS A 354 7.67 -19.68 -7.45
N LEU A 355 6.41 -19.53 -7.07
CA LEU A 355 5.26 -19.57 -7.99
C LEU A 355 5.31 -18.46 -9.05
N PHE A 356 5.62 -17.23 -8.65
CA PHE A 356 5.74 -16.12 -9.60
C PHE A 356 6.97 -16.24 -10.50
N LEU A 357 8.14 -16.61 -9.97
CA LEU A 357 9.32 -16.84 -10.80
C LEU A 357 9.12 -18.05 -11.72
N GLY A 358 8.47 -19.11 -11.22
CA GLY A 358 8.09 -20.28 -12.02
C GLY A 358 7.11 -19.92 -13.14
N SER A 359 6.12 -19.04 -12.87
CA SER A 359 5.26 -18.51 -13.93
C SER A 359 6.06 -17.70 -14.96
N GLY A 360 7.07 -16.94 -14.50
CA GLY A 360 8.01 -16.25 -15.37
C GLY A 360 8.79 -17.19 -16.29
N SER A 361 9.24 -18.32 -15.76
CA SER A 361 9.91 -19.38 -16.56
C SER A 361 8.97 -19.98 -17.62
N VAL A 362 7.70 -20.24 -17.24
CA VAL A 362 6.68 -20.72 -18.20
C VAL A 362 6.40 -19.68 -19.29
N ILE A 363 6.17 -18.44 -18.93
CA ILE A 363 5.91 -17.33 -19.87
C ILE A 363 7.10 -17.13 -20.82
N HIS A 364 8.33 -17.20 -20.30
CA HIS A 364 9.55 -17.09 -21.09
C HIS A 364 9.67 -18.24 -22.10
N ALA A 365 9.40 -19.49 -21.68
CA ALA A 365 9.44 -20.67 -22.54
C ALA A 365 8.33 -20.70 -23.60
N MET A 366 7.16 -20.10 -23.30
CA MET A 366 5.99 -20.06 -24.18
C MET A 366 5.89 -18.73 -24.97
N HIS A 367 7.01 -18.02 -25.22
CA HIS A 367 7.04 -16.80 -26.03
C HIS A 367 6.02 -15.74 -25.58
N HIS A 368 6.02 -15.43 -24.30
CA HIS A 368 5.17 -14.42 -23.62
C HIS A 368 3.67 -14.77 -23.54
N GLU A 369 3.28 -16.05 -23.77
CA GLU A 369 1.92 -16.49 -23.49
C GLU A 369 1.61 -16.48 -21.99
N GLN A 370 0.46 -15.90 -21.61
CA GLN A 370 0.01 -15.81 -20.22
C GLN A 370 -1.30 -16.56 -19.96
N ASP A 371 -2.07 -16.86 -21.03
CA ASP A 371 -3.34 -17.56 -20.89
C ASP A 371 -3.11 -19.09 -20.74
N ILE A 372 -3.48 -19.60 -19.55
CA ILE A 372 -3.33 -21.03 -19.22
C ILE A 372 -4.16 -21.94 -20.13
N ARG A 373 -5.17 -21.40 -20.84
CA ARG A 373 -5.98 -22.15 -21.78
C ARG A 373 -5.23 -22.48 -23.08
N ASN A 374 -4.16 -21.76 -23.37
CA ASN A 374 -3.28 -21.99 -24.54
C ASN A 374 -2.06 -22.84 -24.19
N MET A 375 -1.89 -23.22 -22.90
CA MET A 375 -0.80 -24.05 -22.40
C MET A 375 -1.18 -25.55 -22.38
N GLY A 376 -0.37 -26.39 -21.79
CA GLY A 376 -0.60 -27.81 -21.56
C GLY A 376 0.63 -28.66 -21.85
N GLY A 377 0.76 -29.81 -21.16
CA GLY A 377 1.83 -30.78 -21.38
C GLY A 377 3.24 -30.33 -20.99
N LEU A 378 3.42 -29.12 -20.44
CA LEU A 378 4.74 -28.51 -20.24
C LEU A 378 5.65 -29.24 -19.23
N ARG A 379 5.12 -30.18 -18.42
CA ARG A 379 5.93 -30.96 -17.47
C ARG A 379 7.10 -31.73 -18.11
N LYS A 380 6.95 -32.12 -19.39
CA LYS A 380 7.99 -32.84 -20.13
C LYS A 380 9.09 -31.90 -20.65
N LYS A 381 8.76 -30.67 -20.97
CA LYS A 381 9.68 -29.66 -21.51
C LYS A 381 10.36 -28.84 -20.42
N LEU A 382 9.68 -28.65 -19.28
CA LEU A 382 10.09 -27.82 -18.15
C LEU A 382 10.07 -28.64 -16.85
N PRO A 383 10.84 -29.74 -16.72
CA PRO A 383 10.74 -30.66 -15.58
C PRO A 383 11.13 -30.02 -14.24
N LEU A 384 12.15 -29.16 -14.20
CA LEU A 384 12.58 -28.49 -12.97
C LEU A 384 11.60 -27.39 -12.58
N THR A 385 11.19 -26.56 -13.54
CA THR A 385 10.16 -25.54 -13.32
C THR A 385 8.85 -26.17 -12.83
N TYR A 386 8.44 -27.31 -13.40
CA TYR A 386 7.26 -28.07 -12.94
C TYR A 386 7.42 -28.57 -11.50
N ALA A 387 8.54 -29.21 -11.17
CA ALA A 387 8.77 -29.77 -9.85
C ALA A 387 8.74 -28.66 -8.76
N THR A 388 9.44 -27.55 -8.98
CA THR A 388 9.50 -26.42 -8.03
C THR A 388 8.15 -25.71 -7.90
N PHE A 389 7.42 -25.56 -9.01
CA PHE A 389 6.07 -25.01 -9.03
C PHE A 389 5.08 -25.90 -8.28
N LEU A 390 5.17 -27.22 -8.45
CA LEU A 390 4.31 -28.20 -7.77
C LEU A 390 4.57 -28.19 -6.26
N ILE A 391 5.83 -28.21 -5.81
CA ILE A 391 6.20 -28.13 -4.38
C ILE A 391 5.57 -26.87 -3.76
N SER A 392 5.71 -25.73 -4.41
CA SER A 392 5.14 -24.48 -3.91
C SER A 392 3.61 -24.46 -3.96
N THR A 393 3.01 -25.16 -4.93
CA THR A 393 1.54 -25.38 -5.00
C THR A 393 1.06 -26.25 -3.85
N LEU A 394 1.78 -27.32 -3.49
CA LEU A 394 1.49 -28.14 -2.32
C LEU A 394 1.58 -27.31 -1.04
N ALA A 395 2.61 -26.48 -0.92
CA ALA A 395 2.80 -25.61 0.25
C ALA A 395 1.62 -24.63 0.44
N ILE A 396 1.24 -23.86 -0.58
CA ILE A 396 0.12 -22.94 -0.46
C ILE A 396 -1.23 -23.61 -0.24
N SER A 397 -1.38 -24.84 -0.73
CA SER A 397 -2.59 -25.65 -0.54
C SER A 397 -2.70 -26.24 0.87
N GLY A 398 -1.63 -26.18 1.67
CA GLY A 398 -1.61 -26.73 3.02
C GLY A 398 -1.49 -28.26 3.04
N VAL A 399 -0.68 -28.83 2.14
CA VAL A 399 -0.41 -30.27 2.09
C VAL A 399 0.68 -30.62 3.13
N PRO A 400 0.54 -31.70 3.91
CA PRO A 400 1.55 -32.13 4.88
C PRO A 400 2.97 -32.20 4.31
N LEU A 401 3.97 -32.05 5.17
CA LEU A 401 5.40 -32.00 4.84
C LEU A 401 5.82 -30.73 4.10
N THR A 402 4.99 -29.73 4.05
CA THR A 402 5.32 -28.39 3.51
C THR A 402 5.21 -27.31 4.57
N SER A 403 6.00 -26.24 4.41
CA SER A 403 6.00 -25.10 5.33
C SER A 403 4.64 -24.41 5.43
N GLY A 404 3.90 -24.37 4.32
CA GLY A 404 2.57 -23.78 4.26
C GLY A 404 1.51 -24.58 5.03
N PHE A 405 1.67 -25.90 5.18
CA PHE A 405 0.80 -26.70 6.04
C PHE A 405 0.86 -26.22 7.48
N LEU A 406 2.06 -26.17 8.08
CA LEU A 406 2.24 -25.78 9.47
C LEU A 406 1.73 -24.36 9.76
N SER A 407 2.05 -23.42 8.90
CA SER A 407 1.67 -22.01 9.12
C SER A 407 0.18 -21.76 8.88
N LYS A 408 -0.42 -22.39 7.87
CA LYS A 408 -1.83 -22.22 7.55
C LYS A 408 -2.72 -22.96 8.55
N ASP A 409 -2.31 -24.14 8.96
CA ASP A 409 -3.01 -24.94 9.98
C ASP A 409 -3.10 -24.16 11.31
N GLY A 410 -2.01 -23.54 11.74
CA GLY A 410 -2.01 -22.67 12.92
C GLY A 410 -2.93 -21.47 12.81
N ILE A 411 -3.04 -20.83 11.62
CA ILE A 411 -4.03 -19.77 11.39
C ILE A 411 -5.46 -20.31 11.55
N LEU A 412 -5.75 -21.46 10.95
CA LEU A 412 -7.08 -22.08 11.02
C LEU A 412 -7.41 -22.54 12.45
N ALA A 413 -6.44 -23.07 13.19
CA ALA A 413 -6.57 -23.36 14.62
C ALA A 413 -6.90 -22.11 15.43
N GLY A 414 -6.24 -20.96 15.12
CA GLY A 414 -6.54 -19.66 15.75
C GLY A 414 -7.96 -19.17 15.49
N THR A 415 -8.46 -19.32 14.25
CA THR A 415 -9.85 -18.96 13.93
C THR A 415 -10.86 -19.89 14.61
N PHE A 416 -10.51 -21.17 14.78
CA PHE A 416 -11.32 -22.16 15.47
C PHE A 416 -11.35 -21.88 17.00
N ALA A 417 -10.21 -21.61 17.61
CA ALA A 417 -10.10 -21.23 18.99
C ALA A 417 -10.90 -19.94 19.30
N PHE A 418 -10.82 -18.95 18.40
CA PHE A 418 -11.65 -17.75 18.51
C PHE A 418 -13.15 -18.06 18.48
N GLY A 419 -13.57 -19.00 17.62
CA GLY A 419 -14.94 -19.50 17.59
C GLY A 419 -15.37 -20.15 18.89
N ASN A 420 -14.53 -20.99 19.51
CA ASN A 420 -14.77 -21.60 20.80
C ASN A 420 -14.93 -20.55 21.91
N LEU A 421 -14.06 -19.53 21.94
CA LEU A 421 -14.04 -18.52 23.02
C LEU A 421 -15.12 -17.46 22.90
N THR A 422 -15.52 -17.11 21.68
CA THR A 422 -16.44 -15.98 21.43
C THR A 422 -17.82 -16.40 20.93
N GLY A 423 -17.97 -17.65 20.48
CA GLY A 423 -19.17 -18.12 19.78
C GLY A 423 -19.25 -17.66 18.31
N ASN A 424 -18.29 -16.87 17.82
CA ASN A 424 -18.30 -16.35 16.45
C ASN A 424 -17.48 -17.23 15.51
N TRP A 425 -18.16 -18.14 14.84
CA TRP A 425 -17.59 -19.13 13.94
C TRP A 425 -17.37 -18.64 12.50
N ILE A 426 -17.73 -17.39 12.17
CA ILE A 426 -17.66 -16.88 10.80
C ILE A 426 -16.21 -16.90 10.24
N PHE A 427 -15.23 -16.56 11.07
CA PHE A 427 -13.82 -16.53 10.65
C PHE A 427 -13.29 -17.94 10.37
N ALA A 428 -13.65 -18.93 11.19
CA ALA A 428 -13.32 -20.33 10.95
C ALA A 428 -13.98 -20.83 9.66
N PHE A 429 -15.28 -20.57 9.47
CA PHE A 429 -15.98 -20.95 8.25
C PHE A 429 -15.32 -20.36 6.99
N VAL A 430 -15.07 -19.05 6.99
CA VAL A 430 -14.38 -18.38 5.88
C VAL A 430 -13.00 -18.98 5.67
N GLY A 431 -12.24 -19.20 6.73
CA GLY A 431 -10.91 -19.77 6.69
C GLY A 431 -10.89 -21.14 5.98
N PHE A 432 -11.69 -22.10 6.44
CA PHE A 432 -11.75 -23.45 5.84
C PHE A 432 -12.31 -23.44 4.41
N PHE A 433 -13.32 -22.62 4.14
CA PHE A 433 -13.88 -22.50 2.81
C PHE A 433 -12.84 -21.94 1.81
N VAL A 434 -12.10 -20.92 2.18
CA VAL A 434 -11.03 -20.35 1.33
C VAL A 434 -9.85 -21.33 1.19
N ALA A 435 -9.58 -22.19 2.19
CA ALA A 435 -8.59 -23.24 2.07
C ALA A 435 -8.95 -24.23 0.95
N LEU A 436 -10.21 -24.64 0.88
CA LEU A 436 -10.76 -25.47 -0.20
C LEU A 436 -10.58 -24.78 -1.56
N LEU A 437 -11.01 -23.53 -1.68
CA LEU A 437 -10.88 -22.78 -2.94
C LEU A 437 -9.42 -22.65 -3.38
N THR A 438 -8.51 -22.40 -2.41
CA THR A 438 -7.07 -22.27 -2.67
C THR A 438 -6.50 -23.54 -3.28
N ALA A 439 -6.78 -24.69 -2.68
CA ALA A 439 -6.36 -26.00 -3.20
C ALA A 439 -6.91 -26.24 -4.62
N PHE A 440 -8.18 -25.93 -4.84
CA PHE A 440 -8.82 -26.11 -6.13
C PHE A 440 -8.19 -25.23 -7.23
N TYR A 441 -8.12 -23.89 -7.05
CA TYR A 441 -7.64 -23.03 -8.14
C TYR A 441 -6.13 -23.20 -8.40
N MET A 442 -5.34 -23.52 -7.39
CA MET A 442 -3.92 -23.78 -7.58
C MET A 442 -3.66 -25.05 -8.35
N PHE A 443 -4.38 -26.15 -8.05
CA PHE A 443 -4.27 -27.38 -8.84
C PHE A 443 -4.90 -27.23 -10.22
N ARG A 444 -5.98 -26.46 -10.40
CA ARG A 444 -6.47 -26.06 -11.72
C ARG A 444 -5.36 -25.40 -12.54
N LEU A 445 -4.62 -24.47 -11.95
CA LEU A 445 -3.50 -23.79 -12.60
C LEU A 445 -2.41 -24.77 -13.02
N VAL A 446 -1.98 -25.67 -12.12
CA VAL A 446 -0.96 -26.70 -12.42
C VAL A 446 -1.42 -27.64 -13.54
N ILE A 447 -2.65 -28.13 -13.46
CA ILE A 447 -3.17 -29.09 -14.44
C ILE A 447 -3.28 -28.44 -15.82
N LEU A 448 -3.81 -27.22 -15.91
CA LEU A 448 -3.97 -26.54 -17.19
C LEU A 448 -2.64 -26.13 -17.83
N THR A 449 -1.62 -25.81 -17.02
CA THR A 449 -0.30 -25.38 -17.51
C THR A 449 0.60 -26.56 -17.85
N PHE A 450 0.71 -27.55 -16.96
CA PHE A 450 1.75 -28.57 -17.04
C PHE A 450 1.27 -29.94 -17.49
N HIS A 451 -0.03 -30.26 -17.32
CA HIS A 451 -0.60 -31.56 -17.64
C HIS A 451 -1.43 -31.49 -18.93
N GLY A 452 -1.96 -32.66 -19.30
CA GLY A 452 -2.75 -32.80 -20.52
C GLY A 452 -1.93 -32.74 -21.81
N GLU A 453 -2.62 -32.45 -22.93
CA GLU A 453 -2.01 -32.25 -24.24
C GLU A 453 -1.71 -30.78 -24.48
N PRO A 454 -0.65 -30.47 -25.25
CA PRO A 454 -0.38 -29.10 -25.68
C PRO A 454 -1.54 -28.53 -26.48
N ARG A 455 -1.97 -27.31 -26.19
CA ARG A 455 -3.05 -26.61 -26.91
C ARG A 455 -2.51 -25.67 -27.98
N ASP A 456 -1.29 -25.16 -27.80
CA ASP A 456 -0.53 -24.45 -28.81
C ASP A 456 0.73 -25.27 -29.12
N GLN A 457 0.64 -26.13 -30.13
CA GLN A 457 1.71 -27.06 -30.51
C GLN A 457 2.98 -26.31 -30.96
N HIS A 458 2.81 -25.20 -31.68
CA HIS A 458 3.95 -24.42 -32.18
C HIS A 458 4.81 -23.86 -31.04
N LYS A 459 4.20 -23.22 -30.04
CA LYS A 459 4.93 -22.70 -28.88
C LYS A 459 5.49 -23.84 -28.02
N TYR A 460 4.73 -24.93 -27.85
CA TYR A 460 5.18 -26.10 -27.09
C TYR A 460 6.44 -26.74 -27.67
N ASP A 461 6.55 -26.89 -29.00
CA ASP A 461 7.71 -27.54 -29.65
C ASP A 461 9.00 -26.75 -29.42
N HIS A 462 8.90 -25.43 -29.36
CA HIS A 462 10.03 -24.53 -29.09
C HIS A 462 10.34 -24.36 -27.62
N ALA A 463 9.45 -24.77 -26.72
CA ALA A 463 9.63 -24.61 -25.28
C ALA A 463 10.81 -25.44 -24.77
N LYS A 464 11.68 -24.79 -23.98
CA LYS A 464 12.88 -25.38 -23.34
C LYS A 464 12.95 -24.93 -21.90
N GLU A 465 13.56 -25.76 -21.04
CA GLU A 465 13.82 -25.42 -19.65
C GLU A 465 14.64 -24.12 -19.53
N SER A 466 14.34 -23.38 -18.50
CA SER A 466 15.00 -22.10 -18.20
C SER A 466 16.50 -22.28 -17.93
N PRO A 467 17.34 -21.30 -18.29
CA PRO A 467 18.78 -21.36 -18.00
C PRO A 467 19.03 -21.45 -16.48
N PHE A 468 20.19 -21.97 -16.10
CA PHE A 468 20.56 -22.20 -14.70
C PHE A 468 20.36 -20.97 -13.79
N VAL A 469 20.63 -19.78 -14.30
CA VAL A 469 20.46 -18.51 -13.57
C VAL A 469 18.99 -18.25 -13.17
N MET A 470 18.03 -18.73 -13.94
CA MET A 470 16.60 -18.68 -13.60
C MET A 470 16.17 -19.92 -12.78
N ALA A 471 16.76 -21.07 -13.04
CA ALA A 471 16.42 -22.34 -12.41
C ALA A 471 16.89 -22.43 -10.94
N MET A 472 18.07 -21.87 -10.62
CA MET A 472 18.65 -21.91 -9.27
C MET A 472 17.78 -21.19 -8.23
N PRO A 473 17.25 -19.96 -8.46
CA PRO A 473 16.30 -19.32 -7.54
C PRO A 473 15.05 -20.17 -7.27
N LEU A 474 14.51 -20.83 -8.28
CA LEU A 474 13.35 -21.73 -8.10
C LEU A 474 13.68 -22.91 -7.19
N ALA A 475 14.85 -23.54 -7.40
CA ALA A 475 15.30 -24.67 -6.59
C ALA A 475 15.49 -24.27 -5.11
N VAL A 476 16.13 -23.11 -4.84
CA VAL A 476 16.33 -22.61 -3.48
C VAL A 476 14.99 -22.32 -2.81
N LEU A 477 14.08 -21.61 -3.47
CA LEU A 477 12.78 -21.24 -2.92
C LEU A 477 11.89 -22.45 -2.68
N SER A 478 11.91 -23.45 -3.57
CA SER A 478 11.14 -24.68 -3.37
C SER A 478 11.69 -25.51 -2.20
N ALA A 479 13.03 -25.55 -2.02
CA ALA A 479 13.63 -26.21 -0.86
C ALA A 479 13.19 -25.55 0.46
N LEU A 480 13.16 -24.19 0.51
CA LEU A 480 12.70 -23.43 1.67
C LEU A 480 11.17 -23.57 1.90
N SER A 481 10.43 -24.10 0.95
CA SER A 481 9.00 -24.40 1.10
C SER A 481 8.73 -25.74 1.80
N ILE A 482 9.75 -26.42 2.30
CA ILE A 482 9.65 -27.68 3.05
C ILE A 482 9.80 -27.41 4.56
N PHE A 483 9.05 -28.12 5.40
CA PHE A 483 8.91 -27.82 6.84
C PHE A 483 10.21 -27.96 7.66
N PHE A 484 11.13 -28.84 7.31
CA PHE A 484 12.30 -29.17 8.13
C PHE A 484 13.27 -27.99 8.38
N TRP A 485 13.15 -26.91 7.63
CA TRP A 485 13.91 -25.68 7.86
C TRP A 485 13.47 -24.89 9.10
N TYR A 486 12.23 -25.14 9.59
CA TYR A 486 11.62 -24.35 10.67
C TYR A 486 11.41 -25.15 11.93
N THR A 487 11.06 -26.43 11.80
CA THR A 487 10.75 -27.31 12.91
C THR A 487 10.98 -28.77 12.51
N PRO A 488 11.52 -29.60 13.42
CA PRO A 488 11.61 -31.05 13.21
C PRO A 488 10.25 -31.75 13.35
N ASN A 489 9.24 -31.07 13.94
CA ASN A 489 7.91 -31.65 14.14
C ASN A 489 7.01 -31.34 12.93
N PRO A 490 6.58 -32.36 12.14
CA PRO A 490 5.77 -32.15 10.95
C PRO A 490 4.28 -31.84 11.25
N ILE A 491 3.85 -31.95 12.50
CA ILE A 491 2.45 -31.82 12.91
C ILE A 491 2.21 -30.53 13.67
N ASN A 492 3.12 -30.17 14.58
CA ASN A 492 2.94 -29.04 15.46
C ASN A 492 4.09 -28.03 15.33
N ALA A 493 3.80 -26.84 14.82
CA ALA A 493 4.79 -25.77 14.64
C ALA A 493 5.23 -25.15 15.99
N ASP A 494 4.40 -25.21 17.03
CA ASP A 494 4.73 -24.64 18.36
C ASP A 494 5.92 -25.35 19.02
N GLN A 495 6.14 -26.62 18.68
CA GLN A 495 7.30 -27.36 19.15
C GLN A 495 8.58 -27.05 18.35
N GLY A 496 8.50 -26.17 17.37
CA GLY A 496 9.62 -25.73 16.57
C GLY A 496 10.29 -24.49 17.16
N TRP A 497 11.57 -24.32 16.88
CA TRP A 497 12.38 -23.17 17.30
C TRP A 497 11.86 -21.84 16.77
N PHE A 498 11.13 -21.83 15.65
CA PHE A 498 10.66 -20.61 15.01
C PHE A 498 9.60 -19.90 15.86
N LEU A 499 8.52 -20.59 16.25
CA LEU A 499 7.44 -20.01 17.04
C LEU A 499 7.77 -19.98 18.54
N SER A 500 8.14 -21.11 19.11
CA SER A 500 8.35 -21.23 20.55
C SER A 500 9.52 -20.41 21.08
N LYS A 501 10.54 -20.13 20.24
CA LYS A 501 11.78 -19.48 20.65
C LYS A 501 11.95 -18.07 20.10
N TRP A 502 11.58 -17.82 18.83
CA TRP A 502 11.92 -16.57 18.14
C TRP A 502 10.73 -15.65 17.86
N VAL A 503 9.54 -16.20 17.64
CA VAL A 503 8.35 -15.41 17.30
C VAL A 503 7.30 -15.59 18.38
N LYS A 504 7.27 -14.63 19.29
CA LYS A 504 6.29 -14.57 20.36
C LYS A 504 5.38 -13.36 20.14
N ALA A 505 4.12 -13.44 20.56
CA ALA A 505 3.24 -12.29 20.54
C ALA A 505 3.71 -11.23 21.54
N PRO A 506 3.65 -9.94 21.25
CA PRO A 506 4.07 -8.90 22.17
C PRO A 506 3.07 -8.71 23.30
N GLU A 507 3.51 -8.16 24.42
CA GLU A 507 2.64 -7.70 25.48
C GLU A 507 1.72 -6.57 24.98
N LEU A 508 0.44 -6.62 25.39
CA LEU A 508 -0.53 -5.60 25.00
C LEU A 508 -0.42 -4.36 25.91
N SER A 509 -0.23 -3.21 25.31
CA SER A 509 -0.20 -1.93 26.02
C SER A 509 -1.60 -1.32 26.26
N THR A 510 -2.62 -1.85 25.57
CA THR A 510 -3.99 -1.36 25.68
C THR A 510 -4.59 -1.60 27.04
N PRO A 511 -5.51 -0.72 27.53
CA PRO A 511 -6.27 -0.95 28.76
C PRO A 511 -7.01 -2.29 28.73
N VAL A 512 -7.07 -2.98 29.89
CA VAL A 512 -7.67 -4.32 30.01
C VAL A 512 -9.11 -4.32 29.51
N GLU A 513 -9.88 -3.28 29.82
CA GLU A 513 -11.29 -3.16 29.44
C GLU A 513 -11.50 -3.12 27.92
N SER A 514 -10.51 -2.64 27.18
CA SER A 514 -10.58 -2.51 25.70
C SER A 514 -10.10 -3.75 24.96
N ARG A 515 -9.65 -4.80 25.67
CA ARG A 515 -9.19 -6.07 25.07
C ARG A 515 -10.33 -7.04 24.85
N TYR A 516 -10.11 -8.09 24.06
CA TYR A 516 -11.02 -9.25 24.05
C TYR A 516 -11.13 -9.89 25.43
N ASN A 517 -12.29 -10.47 25.75
CA ASN A 517 -12.52 -11.11 27.06
C ASN A 517 -11.48 -12.19 27.38
N PHE A 518 -11.07 -12.98 26.39
CA PHE A 518 -10.05 -14.01 26.54
C PHE A 518 -8.61 -13.47 26.63
N MET A 519 -8.41 -12.16 26.44
CA MET A 519 -7.14 -11.46 26.64
C MET A 519 -7.13 -10.65 27.95
N LYS A 520 -8.24 -10.65 28.73
CA LYS A 520 -8.36 -9.84 29.94
C LYS A 520 -7.81 -10.52 31.19
N ASN A 521 -7.88 -11.85 31.26
CA ASN A 521 -7.58 -12.59 32.47
C ASN A 521 -6.13 -13.04 32.50
N TYR A 522 -5.32 -12.27 33.24
CA TYR A 522 -4.03 -12.75 33.74
C TYR A 522 -4.24 -13.17 35.20
N SER A 523 -3.82 -14.37 35.60
CA SER A 523 -3.65 -14.65 37.02
C SER A 523 -2.46 -13.84 37.52
N GLU A 524 -2.58 -13.18 38.67
CA GLU A 524 -1.47 -12.44 39.30
C GLU A 524 -0.23 -13.32 39.45
N GLU A 525 -0.38 -14.60 39.70
CA GLU A 525 0.64 -15.61 39.83
C GLU A 525 1.43 -15.86 38.54
N PHE A 526 0.82 -15.69 37.38
CA PHE A 526 1.47 -15.86 36.07
C PHE A 526 2.27 -14.62 35.66
N VAL A 527 1.84 -13.44 36.07
CA VAL A 527 2.55 -12.17 35.84
C VAL A 527 3.85 -12.10 36.64
N GLU A 528 3.90 -12.59 37.89
CA GLU A 528 5.10 -12.64 38.69
C GLU A 528 6.15 -13.65 38.18
N ALA A 529 5.71 -14.75 37.56
CA ALA A 529 6.62 -15.81 37.09
C ALA A 529 7.27 -15.51 35.73
N ASN A 530 6.64 -14.66 34.88
CA ASN A 530 7.00 -14.45 33.46
C ASN A 530 7.01 -12.98 33.07
N THR A 531 7.88 -12.17 33.66
CA THR A 531 7.98 -10.71 33.42
C THR A 531 8.31 -10.30 31.98
N HIS A 532 8.55 -11.22 31.05
CA HIS A 532 8.92 -10.94 29.66
C HIS A 532 8.23 -11.84 28.63
N GLU A 533 7.30 -12.69 29.01
CA GLU A 533 6.55 -13.55 28.10
C GLU A 533 5.08 -13.13 28.01
N ILE A 534 4.68 -12.94 26.86
CA ILE A 534 3.40 -12.77 26.30
C ILE A 534 2.28 -13.37 26.89
N VAL A 535 1.27 -12.61 26.77
CA VAL A 535 0.19 -13.33 27.33
C VAL A 535 -1.12 -13.09 26.63
N PHE A 536 -1.37 -13.96 25.72
CA PHE A 536 -2.73 -14.46 25.58
C PHE A 536 -3.07 -15.22 26.86
N SER A 537 -4.26 -14.99 27.39
CA SER A 537 -4.68 -15.67 28.62
C SER A 537 -4.47 -17.19 28.52
N GLU A 538 -4.31 -17.85 29.65
CA GLU A 538 -4.28 -19.31 29.74
C GLU A 538 -5.41 -19.95 28.94
N SER A 539 -6.61 -19.35 28.99
CA SER A 539 -7.79 -19.77 28.21
C SER A 539 -7.60 -19.72 26.70
N TYR A 540 -6.85 -18.75 26.15
CA TYR A 540 -6.57 -18.73 24.71
C TYR A 540 -5.55 -19.81 24.32
N THR A 541 -4.51 -20.00 25.13
CA THR A 541 -3.50 -21.04 24.89
C THR A 541 -4.12 -22.42 24.96
N GLU A 542 -4.98 -22.69 25.94
CA GLU A 542 -5.75 -23.92 26.06
C GLU A 542 -6.69 -24.13 24.87
N ALA A 543 -7.47 -23.10 24.50
CA ALA A 543 -8.36 -23.15 23.35
C ALA A 543 -7.60 -23.38 22.01
N MET A 544 -6.40 -22.84 21.86
CA MET A 544 -5.53 -23.11 20.71
C MET A 544 -5.05 -24.56 20.69
N HIS A 545 -4.68 -25.11 21.84
CA HIS A 545 -4.25 -26.50 21.93
C HIS A 545 -5.40 -27.47 21.61
N GLU A 546 -6.59 -27.20 22.14
CA GLU A 546 -7.79 -28.00 21.85
C GLU A 546 -8.22 -27.88 20.36
N ALA A 547 -8.12 -26.67 19.79
CA ALA A 547 -8.48 -26.41 18.40
C ALA A 547 -7.54 -27.04 17.37
N HIS A 548 -6.27 -27.33 17.74
CA HIS A 548 -5.23 -27.72 16.78
C HIS A 548 -5.58 -29.01 16.01
N ILE A 549 -5.94 -30.10 16.70
CA ILE A 549 -6.25 -31.37 16.05
C ILE A 549 -7.54 -31.30 15.20
N PRO A 550 -8.69 -30.80 15.70
CA PRO A 550 -9.88 -30.62 14.87
C PRO A 550 -9.63 -29.73 13.64
N ALA A 551 -8.96 -28.59 13.81
CA ALA A 551 -8.65 -27.69 12.70
C ALA A 551 -7.77 -28.36 11.66
N MET A 552 -6.72 -29.07 12.09
CA MET A 552 -5.84 -29.84 11.20
C MET A 552 -6.60 -30.89 10.38
N LEU A 553 -7.47 -31.67 11.01
CA LEU A 553 -8.26 -32.70 10.30
C LEU A 553 -9.20 -32.07 9.27
N ILE A 554 -9.89 -30.99 9.63
CA ILE A 554 -10.78 -30.26 8.70
C ILE A 554 -9.95 -29.63 7.58
N SER A 555 -8.80 -29.03 7.86
CA SER A 555 -7.94 -28.41 6.85
C SER A 555 -7.43 -29.41 5.82
N LEU A 556 -7.03 -30.60 6.27
CA LEU A 556 -6.63 -31.70 5.39
C LEU A 556 -7.78 -32.22 4.51
N LEU A 557 -8.97 -32.38 5.10
CA LEU A 557 -10.14 -32.85 4.34
C LEU A 557 -10.55 -31.84 3.26
N VAL A 558 -10.61 -30.54 3.58
CA VAL A 558 -11.00 -29.52 2.60
C VAL A 558 -9.93 -29.32 1.53
N ALA A 559 -8.64 -29.40 1.88
CA ALA A 559 -7.55 -29.35 0.90
C ALA A 559 -7.59 -30.56 -0.04
N ALA A 560 -7.71 -31.78 0.50
CA ALA A 560 -7.83 -32.99 -0.30
C ALA A 560 -9.05 -32.96 -1.22
N PHE A 561 -10.19 -32.49 -0.73
CA PHE A 561 -11.40 -32.34 -1.54
C PHE A 561 -11.22 -31.32 -2.68
N GLY A 562 -10.61 -30.16 -2.39
CA GLY A 562 -10.30 -29.15 -3.41
C GLY A 562 -9.37 -29.69 -4.51
N ILE A 563 -8.31 -30.41 -4.12
CA ILE A 563 -7.38 -31.05 -5.04
C ILE A 563 -8.13 -32.10 -5.90
N LEU A 564 -8.88 -33.00 -5.26
CA LEU A 564 -9.64 -34.04 -5.95
C LEU A 564 -10.65 -33.44 -6.94
N LEU A 565 -11.33 -32.37 -6.56
CA LEU A 565 -12.27 -31.65 -7.43
C LEU A 565 -11.54 -31.09 -8.67
N ALA A 566 -10.36 -30.49 -8.50
CA ALA A 566 -9.56 -30.00 -9.62
C ALA A 566 -9.14 -31.10 -10.57
N PHE A 567 -8.71 -32.28 -10.05
CA PHE A 567 -8.38 -33.43 -10.87
C PHE A 567 -9.60 -34.00 -11.60
N THR A 568 -10.75 -34.12 -10.94
CA THR A 568 -11.99 -34.65 -11.55
C THR A 568 -12.51 -33.76 -12.68
N MET A 569 -12.33 -32.46 -12.57
CA MET A 569 -12.80 -31.48 -13.57
C MET A 569 -11.80 -31.31 -14.73
N TYR A 570 -10.52 -31.12 -14.44
CA TYR A 570 -9.56 -30.73 -15.48
C TYR A 570 -8.64 -31.83 -15.98
N GLN A 571 -8.29 -32.81 -15.13
CA GLN A 571 -7.43 -33.93 -15.56
C GLN A 571 -8.25 -35.11 -16.07
N TRP A 572 -9.20 -35.61 -15.27
CA TRP A 572 -10.01 -36.76 -15.63
C TRP A 572 -11.25 -36.41 -16.46
N LYS A 573 -11.64 -35.12 -16.49
CA LYS A 573 -12.78 -34.60 -17.27
C LYS A 573 -14.10 -35.32 -16.98
N LYS A 574 -14.25 -35.86 -15.76
CA LYS A 574 -15.51 -36.53 -15.33
C LYS A 574 -16.62 -35.53 -15.06
N ILE A 575 -16.27 -34.33 -14.60
CA ILE A 575 -17.19 -33.22 -14.38
C ILE A 575 -16.81 -32.12 -15.38
N SER A 576 -17.76 -31.70 -16.22
CA SER A 576 -17.54 -30.62 -17.19
C SER A 576 -17.59 -29.29 -16.48
N ALA A 577 -16.47 -28.53 -16.56
CA ALA A 577 -16.37 -27.16 -16.01
C ALA A 577 -17.37 -26.21 -16.69
N ASP A 578 -17.56 -26.34 -18.02
CA ASP A 578 -18.45 -25.48 -18.78
C ASP A 578 -19.93 -25.69 -18.40
N LYS A 579 -20.36 -26.98 -18.27
CA LYS A 579 -21.73 -27.29 -17.82
C LYS A 579 -22.00 -26.77 -16.41
N LEU A 580 -21.00 -26.82 -15.52
CA LEU A 580 -21.12 -26.29 -14.18
C LEU A 580 -21.23 -24.75 -14.20
N ALA A 581 -20.37 -24.08 -15.00
CA ALA A 581 -20.41 -22.64 -15.18
C ALA A 581 -21.77 -22.15 -15.72
N ASP A 582 -22.34 -22.87 -16.69
CA ASP A 582 -23.67 -22.57 -17.24
C ASP A 582 -24.79 -22.74 -16.20
N ARG A 583 -24.68 -23.74 -15.34
CA ARG A 583 -25.67 -24.01 -14.28
C ARG A 583 -25.68 -22.94 -13.19
N ILE A 584 -24.50 -22.39 -12.86
CA ILE A 584 -24.33 -21.34 -11.84
C ILE A 584 -23.93 -19.99 -12.47
N LYS A 585 -24.42 -19.73 -13.70
CA LYS A 585 -24.03 -18.60 -14.55
C LYS A 585 -23.99 -17.24 -13.83
N PRO A 586 -24.94 -16.84 -12.95
CA PRO A 586 -24.87 -15.59 -12.24
C PRO A 586 -23.63 -15.48 -11.34
N LEU A 587 -23.35 -16.54 -10.55
CA LEU A 587 -22.17 -16.58 -9.67
C LEU A 587 -20.87 -16.63 -10.47
N TYR A 588 -20.86 -17.40 -11.55
CA TYR A 588 -19.72 -17.46 -12.46
C TYR A 588 -19.40 -16.08 -13.07
N ASN A 589 -20.42 -15.35 -13.53
CA ASN A 589 -20.24 -14.01 -14.10
C ASN A 589 -19.74 -13.00 -13.04
N ILE A 590 -20.23 -13.06 -11.80
CA ILE A 590 -19.73 -12.22 -10.70
C ILE A 590 -18.24 -12.46 -10.49
N SER A 591 -17.84 -13.73 -10.38
CA SER A 591 -16.44 -14.13 -10.20
C SER A 591 -15.58 -13.72 -11.40
N LEU A 592 -16.01 -14.00 -12.63
CA LEU A 592 -15.29 -13.68 -13.86
C LEU A 592 -15.05 -12.18 -14.03
N ASN A 593 -16.07 -11.38 -13.73
CA ASN A 593 -16.03 -9.90 -13.79
C ASN A 593 -15.53 -9.30 -12.47
N LYS A 594 -14.81 -10.06 -11.64
CA LYS A 594 -14.12 -9.55 -10.43
C LYS A 594 -15.07 -8.81 -9.49
N TRP A 595 -16.30 -9.32 -9.32
CA TRP A 595 -17.37 -8.72 -8.52
C TRP A 595 -17.74 -7.28 -8.96
N TYR A 596 -17.41 -6.90 -10.16
CA TYR A 596 -17.68 -5.57 -10.75
C TYR A 596 -17.06 -4.42 -9.93
N PHE A 597 -15.98 -4.68 -9.19
CA PHE A 597 -15.31 -3.63 -8.40
C PHE A 597 -14.68 -2.55 -9.28
N ASP A 598 -14.07 -2.92 -10.40
CA ASP A 598 -13.47 -1.96 -11.33
C ASP A 598 -14.53 -1.03 -11.92
N GLU A 599 -15.70 -1.57 -12.29
CA GLU A 599 -16.84 -0.82 -12.81
C GLU A 599 -17.43 0.12 -11.75
N PHE A 600 -17.59 -0.37 -10.51
CA PHE A 600 -18.04 0.44 -9.38
C PHE A 600 -17.07 1.60 -9.09
N TYR A 601 -15.78 1.34 -9.04
CA TYR A 601 -14.78 2.38 -8.81
C TYR A 601 -14.75 3.41 -9.95
N ASN A 602 -14.86 2.96 -11.21
CA ASN A 602 -14.93 3.86 -12.35
C ASN A 602 -16.18 4.74 -12.33
N ALA A 603 -17.34 4.19 -11.99
CA ALA A 603 -18.59 4.94 -11.95
C ALA A 603 -18.62 5.95 -10.78
N VAL A 604 -18.29 5.49 -9.57
CA VAL A 604 -18.45 6.29 -8.33
C VAL A 604 -17.28 7.26 -8.14
N PHE A 605 -16.04 6.74 -8.12
CA PHE A 605 -14.89 7.58 -7.78
C PHE A 605 -14.35 8.36 -8.99
N VAL A 606 -14.08 7.70 -10.10
CA VAL A 606 -13.56 8.40 -11.30
C VAL A 606 -14.64 9.29 -11.90
N GLY A 607 -15.83 8.75 -12.15
CA GLY A 607 -16.97 9.49 -12.70
C GLY A 607 -17.42 10.61 -11.77
N GLY A 608 -17.53 10.35 -10.47
CA GLY A 608 -17.87 11.35 -9.45
C GLY A 608 -16.85 12.49 -9.39
N THR A 609 -15.54 12.18 -9.40
CA THR A 609 -14.48 13.20 -9.43
C THR A 609 -14.55 14.05 -10.69
N LEU A 610 -14.77 13.45 -11.86
CA LEU A 610 -14.92 14.19 -13.12
C LEU A 610 -16.18 15.06 -13.12
N LEU A 611 -17.28 14.60 -12.55
CA LEU A 611 -18.49 15.38 -12.38
C LEU A 611 -18.27 16.58 -11.45
N PHE A 612 -17.61 16.35 -10.32
CA PHE A 612 -17.25 17.40 -9.38
C PHE A 612 -16.27 18.42 -9.99
N ALA A 613 -15.28 17.96 -10.75
CA ALA A 613 -14.38 18.84 -11.49
C ALA A 613 -15.14 19.73 -12.53
N LYS A 614 -16.12 19.17 -13.24
CA LYS A 614 -16.99 19.94 -14.13
C LYS A 614 -17.83 20.97 -13.37
N PHE A 615 -18.35 20.60 -12.21
CA PHE A 615 -19.08 21.54 -11.35
C PHE A 615 -18.17 22.69 -10.88
N LEU A 616 -16.96 22.39 -10.42
CA LEU A 616 -15.99 23.42 -10.01
C LEU A 616 -15.60 24.35 -11.18
N ALA A 617 -15.38 23.79 -12.37
CA ALA A 617 -15.10 24.57 -13.58
C ALA A 617 -16.28 25.49 -13.95
N TRP A 618 -17.51 25.00 -13.85
CA TRP A 618 -18.70 25.83 -14.02
C TRP A 618 -18.81 26.93 -12.96
N PHE A 619 -18.57 26.56 -11.68
CA PHE A 619 -18.59 27.52 -10.58
C PHE A 619 -17.55 28.63 -10.78
N ASP A 620 -16.34 28.28 -11.15
CA ASP A 620 -15.28 29.23 -11.45
C ASP A 620 -15.67 30.18 -12.59
N ALA A 621 -16.07 29.64 -13.74
CA ALA A 621 -16.46 30.45 -14.91
C ALA A 621 -17.75 31.28 -14.70
N ALA A 622 -18.79 30.71 -14.05
CA ALA A 622 -20.07 31.38 -13.91
C ALA A 622 -20.14 32.33 -12.70
N ILE A 623 -19.56 31.93 -11.58
CA ILE A 623 -19.66 32.69 -10.32
C ILE A 623 -18.42 33.56 -10.12
N VAL A 624 -17.23 32.97 -10.08
CA VAL A 624 -15.99 33.73 -9.78
C VAL A 624 -15.69 34.72 -10.90
N ASP A 625 -15.54 34.23 -12.11
CA ASP A 625 -15.34 35.10 -13.29
C ASP A 625 -16.54 36.02 -13.56
N GLY A 626 -17.77 35.55 -13.29
CA GLY A 626 -18.99 36.35 -13.37
C GLY A 626 -18.94 37.56 -12.43
N VAL A 627 -18.53 37.41 -11.18
CA VAL A 627 -18.37 38.52 -10.22
C VAL A 627 -17.25 39.47 -10.65
N VAL A 628 -16.10 38.94 -11.06
CA VAL A 628 -14.97 39.74 -11.55
C VAL A 628 -15.37 40.55 -12.79
N ASN A 629 -15.96 39.91 -13.77
CA ASN A 629 -16.39 40.55 -14.99
C ASN A 629 -17.55 41.54 -14.75
N GLY A 630 -18.48 41.21 -13.85
CA GLY A 630 -19.58 42.06 -13.42
C GLY A 630 -19.08 43.33 -12.71
N SER A 631 -18.15 43.19 -11.80
CA SER A 631 -17.53 44.34 -11.12
C SER A 631 -16.77 45.25 -12.11
N ALA A 632 -16.04 44.64 -13.06
CA ALA A 632 -15.38 45.39 -14.13
C ALA A 632 -16.38 46.09 -15.06
N ALA A 633 -17.54 45.47 -15.37
CA ALA A 633 -18.60 46.08 -16.15
C ALA A 633 -19.27 47.25 -15.43
N LEU A 634 -19.52 47.09 -14.13
CA LEU A 634 -20.02 48.19 -13.25
C LEU A 634 -19.05 49.35 -13.21
N THR A 635 -17.76 49.09 -12.95
CA THR A 635 -16.71 50.12 -12.93
C THR A 635 -16.65 50.87 -14.27
N ARG A 636 -16.68 50.15 -15.40
CA ARG A 636 -16.75 50.79 -16.74
C ARG A 636 -18.03 51.59 -16.97
N GLY A 637 -19.16 51.10 -16.43
CA GLY A 637 -20.45 51.82 -16.46
C GLY A 637 -20.36 53.15 -15.68
N PHE A 638 -19.85 53.09 -14.46
CA PHE A 638 -19.62 54.32 -13.63
C PHE A 638 -18.63 55.27 -14.28
N SER A 639 -17.55 54.78 -14.85
CA SER A 639 -16.57 55.64 -15.57
C SER A 639 -17.20 56.35 -16.77
N LYS A 640 -18.01 55.65 -17.58
CA LYS A 640 -18.74 56.25 -18.69
C LYS A 640 -19.78 57.25 -18.25
N PHE A 641 -20.48 56.99 -17.15
CA PHE A 641 -21.44 57.92 -16.57
C PHE A 641 -20.72 59.17 -16.05
N SER A 642 -19.65 58.98 -15.28
CA SER A 642 -18.80 60.10 -14.76
C SER A 642 -18.26 60.95 -15.90
N GLY A 643 -17.72 60.33 -16.95
CA GLY A 643 -17.24 61.06 -18.13
C GLY A 643 -18.36 61.84 -18.88
N LYS A 644 -19.56 61.26 -19.00
CA LYS A 644 -20.72 62.01 -19.57
C LYS A 644 -21.19 63.17 -18.69
N PHE A 645 -21.19 62.94 -17.36
CA PHE A 645 -21.52 63.96 -16.40
C PHE A 645 -20.52 65.12 -16.47
N ASP A 646 -19.24 64.80 -16.48
CA ASP A 646 -18.16 65.78 -16.61
C ASP A 646 -18.31 66.60 -17.90
N SER A 647 -18.43 65.94 -19.06
CA SER A 647 -18.55 66.63 -20.33
C SER A 647 -19.83 67.48 -20.46
N PHE A 648 -20.98 66.97 -19.95
CA PHE A 648 -22.27 67.65 -20.12
C PHE A 648 -22.50 68.73 -19.04
N VAL A 649 -22.21 68.44 -17.78
CA VAL A 649 -22.51 69.35 -16.68
C VAL A 649 -21.29 70.24 -16.39
N VAL A 650 -20.11 69.68 -16.17
CA VAL A 650 -18.94 70.48 -15.80
C VAL A 650 -18.42 71.28 -16.98
N ASP A 651 -18.06 70.62 -18.06
CA ASP A 651 -17.61 71.32 -19.29
C ASP A 651 -18.73 72.16 -19.92
N GLY A 652 -19.97 71.65 -19.84
CA GLY A 652 -21.13 72.41 -20.28
C GLY A 652 -21.31 73.72 -19.52
N LEU A 653 -21.19 73.74 -18.20
CA LEU A 653 -21.24 74.92 -17.37
C LEU A 653 -20.04 75.88 -17.64
N VAL A 654 -18.85 75.29 -17.78
CA VAL A 654 -17.65 76.08 -18.13
C VAL A 654 -17.83 76.76 -19.49
N ASN A 655 -18.26 76.06 -20.46
CA ASN A 655 -18.54 76.56 -21.82
C ASN A 655 -19.68 77.64 -21.78
N PHE A 656 -20.77 77.31 -21.04
CA PHE A 656 -21.87 78.27 -20.87
C PHE A 656 -21.36 79.59 -20.24
N MET A 657 -20.54 79.56 -19.19
CA MET A 657 -19.94 80.74 -18.56
C MET A 657 -19.02 81.49 -19.54
N ALA A 658 -18.26 80.76 -20.36
CA ALA A 658 -17.44 81.35 -21.40
C ALA A 658 -18.31 81.99 -22.51
N TYR A 659 -19.40 81.36 -22.97
CA TYR A 659 -20.33 81.97 -23.90
C TYR A 659 -21.09 83.14 -23.29
N LEU A 660 -21.52 83.03 -22.02
CA LEU A 660 -22.15 84.15 -21.28
C LEU A 660 -21.23 85.37 -21.17
N SER A 661 -19.99 85.08 -20.80
CA SER A 661 -18.95 86.16 -20.71
C SER A 661 -18.69 86.79 -22.08
N GLY A 662 -18.60 85.96 -23.11
CA GLY A 662 -18.49 86.42 -24.51
C GLY A 662 -19.69 87.25 -24.96
N PHE A 663 -20.91 86.80 -24.62
CA PHE A 663 -22.15 87.53 -24.92
C PHE A 663 -22.22 88.82 -24.17
N ILE A 664 -21.91 88.86 -22.89
CA ILE A 664 -21.81 90.07 -22.09
C ILE A 664 -20.75 91.00 -22.68
N GLY A 665 -19.59 90.50 -23.06
CA GLY A 665 -18.54 91.27 -23.75
C GLY A 665 -19.02 91.86 -25.08
N LEU A 666 -19.79 91.15 -25.87
CA LEU A 666 -20.39 91.66 -27.09
C LEU A 666 -21.42 92.78 -26.83
N LEU A 667 -22.23 92.65 -25.77
CA LEU A 667 -23.14 93.70 -25.34
C LEU A 667 -22.37 94.99 -24.93
N PHE A 668 -21.34 94.86 -24.10
CA PHE A 668 -20.52 96.01 -23.71
C PHE A 668 -19.74 96.57 -24.88
N ARG A 669 -19.27 95.79 -25.81
CA ARG A 669 -18.58 96.25 -27.02
C ARG A 669 -19.46 97.17 -27.92
N ARG A 670 -20.77 97.01 -27.89
CA ARG A 670 -21.72 97.89 -28.63
C ARG A 670 -21.74 99.29 -28.03
N PHE A 671 -21.42 99.40 -26.75
CA PHE A 671 -21.30 100.77 -26.11
C PHE A 671 -19.91 101.42 -26.33
N GLN A 672 -18.94 100.63 -26.79
CA GLN A 672 -17.61 101.14 -27.15
C GLN A 672 -17.59 101.69 -28.57
N THR A 673 -18.23 102.77 -28.83
CA THR A 673 -18.34 103.44 -30.13
C THR A 673 -17.12 104.13 -30.62
N GLY A 674 -16.06 104.26 -29.78
CA GLY A 674 -14.82 105.02 -30.05
C GLY A 674 -15.03 106.52 -30.14
N LYS A 675 -16.25 106.98 -30.01
CA LYS A 675 -16.59 108.43 -30.06
C LYS A 675 -16.73 109.02 -28.66
N VAL A 676 -15.87 109.93 -28.33
CA VAL A 676 -15.82 110.59 -27.03
C VAL A 676 -17.18 111.17 -26.57
N GLN A 677 -17.98 111.64 -27.54
CA GLN A 677 -19.36 112.09 -27.31
C GLN A 677 -20.28 111.06 -26.71
N THR A 678 -20.18 109.73 -27.16
CA THR A 678 -20.97 108.63 -26.60
C THR A 678 -20.63 108.29 -25.19
N TYR A 679 -19.34 108.34 -24.84
CA TYR A 679 -18.90 108.07 -23.48
C TYR A 679 -19.29 109.23 -22.50
N LEU A 680 -19.18 110.52 -22.95
CA LEU A 680 -19.67 111.68 -22.19
C LEU A 680 -21.19 111.56 -21.95
N MET A 681 -21.99 111.13 -22.99
CA MET A 681 -23.40 110.96 -22.81
C MET A 681 -23.77 109.80 -21.87
N LEU A 682 -23.00 108.71 -21.89
CA LEU A 682 -23.16 107.60 -20.93
C LEU A 682 -22.81 108.04 -19.49
N VAL A 683 -21.77 108.83 -19.31
CA VAL A 683 -21.40 109.38 -17.98
C VAL A 683 -22.50 110.30 -17.44
N VAL A 684 -23.00 111.21 -18.28
CA VAL A 684 -24.11 112.11 -17.91
C VAL A 684 -25.37 111.28 -17.58
N PHE A 685 -25.70 110.24 -18.41
CA PHE A 685 -26.85 109.42 -18.16
C PHE A 685 -26.70 108.56 -16.89
N SER A 686 -25.51 108.05 -16.61
CA SER A 686 -25.19 107.37 -15.35
C SER A 686 -25.30 108.27 -14.11
N ILE A 687 -24.83 109.49 -14.22
CA ILE A 687 -24.96 110.50 -13.13
C ILE A 687 -26.45 110.83 -12.90
N VAL A 688 -27.27 111.01 -13.97
CA VAL A 688 -28.70 111.25 -13.86
C VAL A 688 -29.41 110.10 -13.18
N ILE A 689 -29.07 108.85 -13.57
CA ILE A 689 -29.63 107.62 -12.95
C ILE A 689 -29.21 107.52 -11.45
N LEU A 690 -27.96 107.78 -11.15
CA LEU A 690 -27.46 107.77 -9.78
C LEU A 690 -28.17 108.87 -8.95
N LEU A 691 -28.35 110.10 -9.48
CA LEU A 691 -29.08 111.13 -8.82
C LEU A 691 -30.59 110.77 -8.64
N PHE A 692 -31.16 110.00 -9.58
CA PHE A 692 -32.53 109.57 -9.43
C PHE A 692 -32.67 108.49 -8.38
N LEU A 693 -31.73 107.55 -8.32
CA LEU A 693 -31.66 106.52 -7.30
C LEU A 693 -31.37 107.05 -5.91
N PHE A 694 -30.50 108.09 -5.83
CA PHE A 694 -30.22 108.72 -4.52
C PHE A 694 -31.32 109.67 -4.09
N LYS A 695 -32.25 110.14 -5.00
CA LYS A 695 -33.39 110.92 -4.66
C LYS A 695 -34.58 110.13 -4.11
N SER A 696 -34.47 108.77 -4.21
CA SER A 696 -35.42 107.76 -3.69
C SER A 696 -35.04 107.24 -2.30
N PHE A 697 -33.95 107.72 -1.78
CA PHE A 697 -33.51 107.51 -0.38
C PHE A 697 -33.40 108.88 0.26
#